data_0b8843664fe815d3657c85a9576fbe8d
#
_entry.id   0b8843664fe815d3657c85a9576fbe8d
#
_cell.length_a   1.000
_cell.length_b   1.000
_cell.length_c   1.000
_cell.angle_alpha   90.00
_cell.angle_beta   90.00
_cell.angle_gamma   90.00
#
_symmetry.space_group_name_H-M   'P 1'
#
loop_
_entity.id
_entity.type
_entity.pdbx_description
1 polymer ?
#
loop_
_entity_poly.entity_id
_entity_poly.type
_entity_poly.pdbx_seq_one_letter_code
_entity_poly.pdbx_strand_id
1 'polypeptide(L)'
;MRKTLLLLFCCLYFAAYGQSLQANFYALGGTTPYYSMGWDSVEEANQWKYFSLNNSATWQLYEEPSWKGLKPFSYFNPNSKFSLGIGYSKKKQKETAQSPKITIKPNSTCSFYACFSPGLLVFARWKLLITDVDTKETTELLDAFKWSQENAFDGPNWNKFNINLSAYAQKNVQFSFVYEGSDGEDVFIDGFEVSQNDANATSINVVEGEEVAFYSSSVGKVTSYKWKFEGGTPNVSTDESPKVVYAKAGTYPVTLTVSNGTEEHSFTREAYISVTKKAPQALIGVESGGYLSPFVGRFIALGSSLTFKDLSKNNPTQWQWSFKGADVEQSNEQNPTVTYNKQGVFSVGLRATNDAGTSKDALLNYVQVGGQQHIWNITPEESSNLNVIALGYYGFYAGSNWLGMTKFAEHFDAPQAKAEVKSVDIYFGSTATISPNADISVALTLADDKGMPGEVLATSTLKASELVYDNNTIKPTTFTFDTPIAVDKEFFVVIGEFPNNENAAHEVDKIAILCLRRQPKEKTTVFHLLADEDANNKPTGTYTWYRNDEEPLSMAVCPLLSYSPSTTALPRNEVKGGEAALRFGGTNLLATTDYDAIEVYAMHGARVLSATRPPHVLSLRHLPSGVYVVKAKRGKTQDTLKVVKK
;
A
#
# COMPACT_ATOMS: atom_id res chain seq x y z
N MET A 1 -45.51 90.93 -24.78
CA MET A 1 -45.86 89.53 -24.55
C MET A 1 -44.57 88.65 -24.64
N ARG A 2 -43.87 88.46 -23.58
CA ARG A 2 -42.71 87.59 -23.50
C ARG A 2 -43.01 86.50 -22.46
N LYS A 3 -43.15 85.26 -22.95
CA LYS A 3 -43.27 84.08 -22.06
C LYS A 3 -41.87 83.63 -21.66
N THR A 4 -41.58 83.78 -20.37
CA THR A 4 -40.33 83.32 -19.79
C THR A 4 -40.51 81.84 -19.50
N LEU A 5 -39.69 80.99 -20.15
CA LEU A 5 -39.63 79.54 -19.97
C LEU A 5 -38.68 79.29 -18.79
N LEU A 6 -39.26 78.85 -17.64
CA LEU A 6 -38.51 78.42 -16.49
C LEU A 6 -38.03 77.00 -16.72
N LEU A 7 -36.72 76.79 -17.00
CA LEU A 7 -36.10 75.49 -17.03
C LEU A 7 -35.81 75.04 -15.60
N LEU A 8 -36.61 74.12 -15.10
CA LEU A 8 -36.34 73.43 -13.83
C LEU A 8 -35.24 72.38 -14.11
N PHE A 9 -33.99 72.67 -13.68
CA PHE A 9 -32.93 71.67 -13.56
C PHE A 9 -33.26 70.77 -12.38
N CYS A 10 -33.88 69.63 -12.61
CA CYS A 10 -33.87 68.52 -11.65
C CYS A 10 -32.48 67.90 -11.63
N CYS A 11 -31.65 68.34 -10.70
CA CYS A 11 -30.48 67.56 -10.31
C CYS A 11 -30.94 66.25 -9.68
N LEU A 12 -31.02 65.23 -10.50
CA LEU A 12 -31.06 63.86 -10.03
C LEU A 12 -29.70 63.55 -9.38
N TYR A 13 -29.65 63.76 -8.07
CA TYR A 13 -28.64 63.11 -7.24
C TYR A 13 -28.94 61.61 -7.27
N PHE A 14 -28.26 60.89 -8.17
CA PHE A 14 -28.04 59.47 -7.94
C PHE A 14 -27.15 59.36 -6.71
N ALA A 15 -27.78 59.28 -5.52
CA ALA A 15 -27.13 58.72 -4.39
C ALA A 15 -26.79 57.27 -4.77
N ALA A 16 -25.54 57.03 -5.10
CA ALA A 16 -24.98 55.70 -5.11
C ALA A 16 -25.13 55.18 -3.69
N TYR A 17 -26.23 54.52 -3.39
CA TYR A 17 -26.35 53.70 -2.19
C TYR A 17 -25.27 52.63 -2.33
N GLY A 18 -24.08 52.86 -1.81
CA GLY A 18 -23.11 51.82 -1.57
C GLY A 18 -23.82 50.77 -0.71
N GLN A 19 -23.79 49.56 -1.13
CA GLN A 19 -24.32 48.47 -0.32
C GLN A 19 -23.68 48.57 1.06
N SER A 20 -24.52 48.62 2.12
CA SER A 20 -24.04 48.61 3.50
C SER A 20 -23.18 47.36 3.73
N LEU A 21 -22.12 47.50 4.52
CA LEU A 21 -21.24 46.39 4.84
C LEU A 21 -22.04 45.30 5.59
N GLN A 22 -22.06 44.07 5.10
CA GLN A 22 -22.70 42.95 5.77
C GLN A 22 -21.84 41.71 5.67
N ALA A 23 -21.47 41.15 6.83
CA ALA A 23 -20.79 39.85 6.89
C ALA A 23 -21.75 38.70 6.53
N ASN A 24 -21.29 37.82 5.71
CA ASN A 24 -21.93 36.54 5.42
C ASN A 24 -20.87 35.54 4.91
N PHE A 25 -21.10 34.24 5.10
CA PHE A 25 -20.18 33.21 4.69
C PHE A 25 -20.89 31.86 4.52
N TYR A 26 -20.19 30.94 3.86
CA TYR A 26 -20.54 29.53 3.77
C TYR A 26 -19.28 28.68 3.91
N ALA A 27 -19.47 27.38 4.22
CA ALA A 27 -18.39 26.40 4.27
C ALA A 27 -18.62 25.31 3.22
N LEU A 28 -17.53 24.71 2.75
CA LEU A 28 -17.58 23.50 1.94
C LEU A 28 -17.61 22.29 2.85
N GLY A 29 -18.72 21.58 2.82
CA GLY A 29 -19.00 20.39 3.59
C GLY A 29 -20.53 20.17 3.63
N GLY A 30 -21.00 18.94 3.50
CA GLY A 30 -22.43 18.64 3.44
C GLY A 30 -23.07 19.04 2.10
N THR A 31 -22.40 18.71 1.00
CA THR A 31 -22.82 19.05 -0.36
C THR A 31 -23.73 17.97 -0.94
N THR A 32 -24.71 18.37 -1.75
CA THR A 32 -25.48 17.43 -2.57
C THR A 32 -24.86 17.38 -3.97
N PRO A 33 -24.23 16.26 -4.39
CA PRO A 33 -23.74 16.10 -5.73
C PRO A 33 -24.89 16.22 -6.75
N TYR A 34 -24.68 16.95 -7.82
CA TYR A 34 -25.61 16.98 -8.96
C TYR A 34 -24.93 16.47 -10.24
N TYR A 35 -23.65 16.19 -10.17
CA TYR A 35 -22.89 15.40 -11.12
C TYR A 35 -21.85 14.59 -10.36
N SER A 36 -21.76 13.30 -10.62
CA SER A 36 -20.74 12.41 -10.07
C SER A 36 -20.24 11.43 -11.11
N MET A 37 -18.99 11.02 -10.97
CA MET A 37 -18.32 10.06 -11.83
C MET A 37 -17.36 9.22 -10.96
N GLY A 38 -17.69 7.95 -10.76
CA GLY A 38 -16.87 6.98 -10.02
C GLY A 38 -16.00 6.10 -10.91
N TRP A 39 -16.23 6.14 -12.23
CA TRP A 39 -15.59 5.23 -13.20
C TRP A 39 -15.75 3.74 -12.86
N ASP A 40 -16.82 3.37 -12.17
CA ASP A 40 -17.06 2.01 -11.67
C ASP A 40 -17.46 1.01 -12.76
N SER A 41 -17.68 1.49 -13.98
CA SER A 41 -18.01 0.67 -15.15
C SER A 41 -17.52 1.31 -16.46
N VAL A 42 -17.46 0.47 -17.52
CA VAL A 42 -17.16 0.95 -18.87
C VAL A 42 -18.24 1.91 -19.39
N GLU A 43 -19.50 1.69 -19.02
CA GLU A 43 -20.63 2.54 -19.36
C GLU A 43 -20.49 3.94 -18.77
N GLU A 44 -20.05 4.04 -17.52
CA GLU A 44 -19.74 5.33 -16.88
C GLU A 44 -18.55 5.99 -17.57
N ALA A 45 -17.44 5.27 -17.77
CA ALA A 45 -16.25 5.81 -18.40
C ALA A 45 -16.55 6.38 -19.80
N ASN A 46 -17.45 5.75 -20.56
CA ASN A 46 -17.85 6.19 -21.89
C ASN A 46 -18.66 7.52 -21.90
N GLN A 47 -19.08 8.03 -20.76
CA GLN A 47 -19.68 9.37 -20.67
C GLN A 47 -18.62 10.46 -20.84
N TRP A 48 -17.36 10.15 -20.59
CA TRP A 48 -16.24 11.05 -20.84
C TRP A 48 -15.63 10.79 -22.22
N LYS A 49 -14.99 11.80 -22.80
CA LYS A 49 -14.29 11.69 -24.08
C LYS A 49 -12.79 11.65 -23.84
N TYR A 50 -12.11 10.76 -24.53
CA TYR A 50 -10.67 10.57 -24.39
C TYR A 50 -9.98 10.97 -25.69
N PHE A 51 -8.94 11.81 -25.58
CA PHE A 51 -8.15 12.29 -26.70
C PHE A 51 -6.70 11.93 -26.44
N SER A 52 -6.04 11.39 -27.46
CA SER A 52 -4.64 10.97 -27.40
C SER A 52 -3.84 11.58 -28.53
N LEU A 53 -2.59 11.99 -28.22
CA LEU A 53 -1.67 12.53 -29.23
C LEU A 53 -1.18 11.44 -30.20
N ASN A 54 -0.92 10.23 -29.71
CA ASN A 54 -0.25 9.19 -30.47
C ASN A 54 -0.70 7.75 -30.14
N ASN A 55 -1.75 7.58 -29.36
CA ASN A 55 -2.31 6.29 -28.91
C ASN A 55 -1.31 5.35 -28.21
N SER A 56 -0.23 5.88 -27.65
CA SER A 56 0.79 5.05 -26.98
C SER A 56 0.41 4.61 -25.56
N ALA A 57 -0.22 5.49 -24.81
CA ALA A 57 -0.88 5.25 -23.53
C ALA A 57 -1.91 6.36 -23.35
N THR A 58 -3.13 6.03 -23.03
CA THR A 58 -4.23 6.97 -22.86
C THR A 58 -4.97 6.69 -21.57
N TRP A 59 -5.86 7.60 -21.18
CA TRP A 59 -6.74 7.41 -20.03
C TRP A 59 -7.63 6.18 -20.24
N GLN A 60 -7.67 5.29 -19.25
CA GLN A 60 -8.46 4.07 -19.26
C GLN A 60 -8.84 3.65 -17.84
N LEU A 61 -9.73 2.66 -17.71
CA LEU A 61 -10.09 2.09 -16.43
C LEU A 61 -9.00 1.14 -15.92
N TYR A 62 -8.68 1.26 -14.65
CA TYR A 62 -7.81 0.35 -13.91
C TYR A 62 -8.58 -0.22 -12.73
N GLU A 63 -8.55 -1.53 -12.57
CA GLU A 63 -9.17 -2.22 -11.43
C GLU A 63 -8.41 -1.92 -10.12
N GLU A 64 -7.09 -1.74 -10.22
CA GLU A 64 -6.22 -1.33 -9.11
C GLU A 64 -5.03 -0.52 -9.63
N PRO A 65 -4.48 0.42 -8.85
CA PRO A 65 -3.23 1.07 -9.19
C PRO A 65 -2.09 0.05 -9.32
N SER A 66 -1.23 0.24 -10.30
CA SER A 66 -0.10 -0.65 -10.59
C SER A 66 1.04 -0.60 -9.55
N TRP A 67 1.04 0.36 -8.65
CA TRP A 67 2.08 0.55 -7.65
C TRP A 67 1.93 -0.43 -6.49
N LYS A 68 2.98 -1.21 -6.23
CA LYS A 68 3.03 -2.15 -5.10
C LYS A 68 2.87 -1.39 -3.77
N GLY A 69 1.96 -1.88 -2.93
CA GLY A 69 1.70 -1.31 -1.60
C GLY A 69 0.73 -0.13 -1.59
N LEU A 70 0.30 0.38 -2.74
CA LEU A 70 -0.76 1.37 -2.79
C LEU A 70 -2.11 0.68 -2.57
N LYS A 71 -2.91 1.23 -1.66
CA LYS A 71 -4.27 0.75 -1.46
C LYS A 71 -5.15 1.17 -2.64
N PRO A 72 -5.99 0.27 -3.18
CA PRO A 72 -6.94 0.64 -4.22
C PRO A 72 -7.93 1.68 -3.70
N PHE A 73 -8.56 2.45 -4.59
CA PHE A 73 -9.54 3.46 -4.17
C PHE A 73 -10.74 2.84 -3.44
N SER A 74 -11.08 1.61 -3.73
CA SER A 74 -12.09 0.83 -2.97
C SER A 74 -11.84 0.77 -1.46
N TYR A 75 -10.61 1.05 -1.00
CA TYR A 75 -10.29 1.23 0.41
C TYR A 75 -10.90 2.50 1.00
N PHE A 76 -11.06 3.56 0.21
CA PHE A 76 -11.69 4.83 0.59
C PHE A 76 -13.19 4.85 0.27
N ASN A 77 -13.58 4.20 -0.83
CA ASN A 77 -14.96 4.00 -1.25
C ASN A 77 -15.19 2.51 -1.58
N PRO A 78 -15.77 1.72 -0.65
CA PRO A 78 -15.99 0.28 -0.83
C PRO A 78 -16.86 -0.10 -2.02
N ASN A 79 -17.60 0.86 -2.60
CA ASN A 79 -18.44 0.65 -3.77
C ASN A 79 -17.69 0.89 -5.08
N SER A 80 -16.50 1.50 -5.03
CA SER A 80 -15.68 1.72 -6.21
C SER A 80 -14.89 0.46 -6.56
N LYS A 81 -14.90 0.09 -7.85
CA LYS A 81 -14.18 -1.08 -8.39
C LYS A 81 -13.03 -0.69 -9.30
N PHE A 82 -13.11 0.46 -9.94
CA PHE A 82 -12.13 0.94 -10.91
C PHE A 82 -11.80 2.39 -10.62
N SER A 83 -10.67 2.83 -11.13
CA SER A 83 -10.26 4.24 -11.17
C SER A 83 -9.91 4.62 -12.59
N LEU A 84 -10.12 5.87 -12.97
CA LEU A 84 -9.59 6.41 -14.22
C LEU A 84 -8.08 6.56 -14.08
N GLY A 85 -7.30 5.91 -14.92
CA GLY A 85 -5.84 5.97 -14.83
C GLY A 85 -5.18 6.23 -16.17
N ILE A 86 -3.93 6.70 -16.11
CA ILE A 86 -3.04 6.81 -17.24
C ILE A 86 -1.66 6.30 -16.87
N GLY A 87 -1.14 5.35 -17.66
CA GLY A 87 0.20 4.83 -17.52
C GLY A 87 1.24 5.72 -18.19
N TYR A 88 2.47 5.68 -17.68
CA TYR A 88 3.58 6.40 -18.29
C TYR A 88 3.97 5.83 -19.65
N SER A 89 4.59 6.66 -20.50
CA SER A 89 5.21 6.24 -21.75
C SER A 89 6.51 7.01 -21.99
N LYS A 90 7.52 6.32 -22.52
CA LYS A 90 8.75 6.97 -23.01
C LYS A 90 8.51 7.86 -24.24
N LYS A 91 7.38 7.65 -24.93
CA LYS A 91 6.95 8.52 -26.01
C LYS A 91 6.26 9.75 -25.44
N LYS A 92 6.36 10.88 -26.15
CA LYS A 92 5.65 12.10 -25.76
C LYS A 92 4.14 11.82 -25.70
N GLN A 93 3.54 12.14 -24.58
CA GLN A 93 2.10 12.01 -24.33
C GLN A 93 1.47 13.41 -24.28
N LYS A 94 0.24 13.52 -24.74
CA LYS A 94 -0.68 14.62 -24.47
C LYS A 94 -2.07 14.04 -24.52
N GLU A 95 -2.50 13.60 -23.37
CA GLU A 95 -3.68 12.75 -23.20
C GLU A 95 -4.72 13.51 -22.38
N THR A 96 -5.95 13.54 -22.87
CA THR A 96 -7.02 14.30 -22.23
C THR A 96 -8.21 13.40 -21.95
N ALA A 97 -8.71 13.42 -20.72
CA ALA A 97 -10.04 12.91 -20.36
C ALA A 97 -10.96 14.10 -20.12
N GLN A 98 -12.00 14.24 -20.93
CA GLN A 98 -12.92 15.39 -20.93
C GLN A 98 -14.32 14.97 -20.52
N SER A 99 -14.88 15.70 -19.55
CA SER A 99 -16.25 15.49 -19.08
C SER A 99 -17.31 15.82 -20.12
N PRO A 100 -18.54 15.32 -19.96
CA PRO A 100 -19.69 15.91 -20.63
C PRO A 100 -19.85 17.39 -20.23
N LYS A 101 -20.76 18.08 -20.91
CA LYS A 101 -21.13 19.44 -20.56
C LYS A 101 -21.90 19.45 -19.24
N ILE A 102 -21.46 20.28 -18.30
CA ILE A 102 -22.07 20.44 -16.97
C ILE A 102 -22.43 21.91 -16.78
N THR A 103 -23.65 22.19 -16.37
CA THR A 103 -24.07 23.54 -15.99
C THR A 103 -23.76 23.76 -14.52
N ILE A 104 -22.91 24.74 -14.22
CA ILE A 104 -22.49 25.02 -12.85
C ILE A 104 -23.57 25.80 -12.11
N LYS A 105 -24.07 25.23 -11.03
CA LYS A 105 -25.00 25.91 -10.14
C LYS A 105 -24.26 26.93 -9.27
N PRO A 106 -24.94 27.98 -8.74
CA PRO A 106 -24.33 28.87 -7.76
C PRO A 106 -23.74 28.12 -6.57
N ASN A 107 -22.64 28.63 -6.00
CA ASN A 107 -21.94 28.05 -4.85
C ASN A 107 -21.52 26.59 -5.06
N SER A 108 -21.07 26.23 -6.26
CA SER A 108 -20.64 24.87 -6.53
C SER A 108 -19.15 24.65 -6.26
N THR A 109 -18.84 23.40 -5.95
CA THR A 109 -17.49 22.88 -5.76
C THR A 109 -17.31 21.65 -6.64
N CYS A 110 -16.10 21.50 -7.22
CA CYS A 110 -15.64 20.24 -7.78
C CYS A 110 -14.75 19.55 -6.75
N SER A 111 -15.00 18.27 -6.50
CA SER A 111 -14.11 17.44 -5.69
C SER A 111 -13.75 16.15 -6.41
N PHE A 112 -12.56 15.61 -6.14
CA PHE A 112 -12.08 14.33 -6.64
C PHE A 112 -10.89 13.85 -5.84
N TYR A 113 -10.53 12.59 -6.02
CA TYR A 113 -9.29 12.02 -5.49
C TYR A 113 -8.32 11.78 -6.62
N ALA A 114 -7.03 12.05 -6.38
CA ALA A 114 -5.96 11.70 -7.30
C ALA A 114 -4.81 11.04 -6.57
N CYS A 115 -4.23 10.02 -7.20
CA CYS A 115 -3.04 9.34 -6.76
C CYS A 115 -1.94 9.48 -7.80
N PHE A 116 -0.77 9.97 -7.39
CA PHE A 116 0.39 10.21 -8.26
C PHE A 116 1.66 10.33 -7.44
N SER A 117 2.82 10.20 -8.07
CA SER A 117 4.13 10.43 -7.45
C SER A 117 4.63 11.85 -7.76
N PRO A 118 5.03 12.64 -6.75
CA PRO A 118 5.49 14.01 -6.97
C PRO A 118 6.86 14.08 -7.66
N GLY A 119 7.72 13.07 -7.44
CA GLY A 119 9.12 13.10 -7.91
C GLY A 119 9.27 13.12 -9.43
N LEU A 120 8.32 12.56 -10.18
CA LEU A 120 8.37 12.45 -11.63
C LEU A 120 7.46 13.46 -12.37
N LEU A 121 6.78 14.34 -11.65
CA LEU A 121 6.02 15.46 -12.26
C LEU A 121 6.90 16.46 -13.02
N VAL A 122 8.21 16.39 -12.88
CA VAL A 122 9.16 17.18 -13.69
C VAL A 122 9.24 16.69 -15.13
N PHE A 123 8.94 15.43 -15.40
CA PHE A 123 9.00 14.81 -16.72
C PHE A 123 7.65 14.78 -17.41
N ALA A 124 6.58 14.48 -16.67
CA ALA A 124 5.21 14.56 -17.18
C ALA A 124 4.29 15.17 -16.12
N ARG A 125 3.49 16.15 -16.52
CA ARG A 125 2.59 16.92 -15.65
C ARG A 125 1.15 16.56 -15.93
N TRP A 126 0.36 16.51 -14.89
CA TRP A 126 -1.08 16.45 -15.05
C TRP A 126 -1.75 17.69 -14.46
N LYS A 127 -2.86 18.08 -15.06
CA LYS A 127 -3.61 19.29 -14.73
C LYS A 127 -5.10 19.02 -14.81
N LEU A 128 -5.87 19.79 -14.04
CA LEU A 128 -7.31 19.91 -14.26
C LEU A 128 -7.59 21.28 -14.89
N LEU A 129 -8.21 21.25 -16.05
CA LEU A 129 -8.67 22.43 -16.77
C LEU A 129 -10.20 22.50 -16.75
N ILE A 130 -10.75 23.71 -16.81
CA ILE A 130 -12.16 23.99 -17.04
C ILE A 130 -12.31 24.85 -18.30
N THR A 131 -13.18 24.42 -19.20
CA THR A 131 -13.49 25.15 -20.44
C THR A 131 -14.94 25.62 -20.40
N ASP A 132 -15.17 26.90 -20.51
CA ASP A 132 -16.49 27.48 -20.77
C ASP A 132 -16.91 27.11 -22.19
N VAL A 133 -18.02 26.35 -22.31
CA VAL A 133 -18.47 25.79 -23.60
C VAL A 133 -18.93 26.87 -24.57
N ASP A 134 -19.45 27.97 -24.04
CA ASP A 134 -20.04 29.04 -24.84
C ASP A 134 -18.96 30.02 -25.36
N THR A 135 -18.02 30.42 -24.51
CA THR A 135 -16.91 31.32 -24.85
C THR A 135 -15.68 30.62 -25.41
N LYS A 136 -15.53 29.30 -25.21
CA LYS A 136 -14.32 28.49 -25.51
C LYS A 136 -13.09 28.88 -24.68
N GLU A 137 -13.25 29.70 -23.68
CA GLU A 137 -12.17 30.06 -22.77
C GLU A 137 -11.84 28.87 -21.84
N THR A 138 -10.55 28.59 -21.74
CA THR A 138 -10.04 27.50 -20.89
C THR A 138 -9.18 28.06 -19.77
N THR A 139 -9.46 27.65 -18.55
CA THR A 139 -8.72 28.05 -17.34
C THR A 139 -8.12 26.84 -16.65
N GLU A 140 -6.90 26.97 -16.12
CA GLU A 140 -6.24 25.96 -15.28
C GLU A 140 -6.82 26.07 -13.86
N LEU A 141 -7.48 24.99 -13.39
CA LEU A 141 -7.99 24.90 -12.02
C LEU A 141 -6.97 24.31 -11.06
N LEU A 142 -6.15 23.39 -11.55
CA LEU A 142 -5.13 22.69 -10.78
C LEU A 142 -3.95 22.34 -11.69
N ASP A 143 -2.73 22.63 -11.23
CA ASP A 143 -1.48 22.07 -11.73
C ASP A 143 -0.86 21.23 -10.62
N ALA A 144 -0.79 19.91 -10.82
CA ALA A 144 -0.31 18.97 -9.80
C ALA A 144 1.15 19.23 -9.41
N PHE A 145 1.99 19.69 -10.34
CA PHE A 145 3.37 20.02 -10.04
C PHE A 145 3.46 21.24 -9.11
N LYS A 146 2.72 22.32 -9.38
CA LYS A 146 2.68 23.49 -8.49
C LYS A 146 2.15 23.11 -7.12
N TRP A 147 1.05 22.36 -7.09
CA TRP A 147 0.45 21.89 -5.84
C TRP A 147 1.44 21.08 -5.00
N SER A 148 2.22 20.17 -5.62
CA SER A 148 3.20 19.32 -4.92
C SER A 148 4.39 20.11 -4.36
N GLN A 149 4.70 21.30 -4.89
CA GLN A 149 5.74 22.18 -4.34
C GLN A 149 5.27 22.94 -3.08
N GLU A 150 3.97 23.14 -2.95
CA GLU A 150 3.36 23.90 -1.86
C GLU A 150 2.88 22.99 -0.72
N ASN A 151 2.71 21.69 -0.97
CA ASN A 151 2.19 20.73 -0.01
C ASN A 151 3.22 19.63 0.25
N ALA A 152 3.52 19.37 1.54
CA ALA A 152 4.35 18.24 1.93
C ALA A 152 3.68 16.92 1.47
N PHE A 153 4.37 16.15 0.65
CA PHE A 153 3.82 14.99 -0.03
C PHE A 153 4.83 13.85 -0.08
N ASP A 154 4.55 12.79 0.69
CA ASP A 154 5.41 11.61 0.77
C ASP A 154 4.82 10.45 -0.06
N GLY A 155 5.34 10.25 -1.24
CA GLY A 155 5.08 9.08 -2.07
C GLY A 155 3.71 9.05 -2.74
N PRO A 156 3.39 7.97 -3.46
CA PRO A 156 2.10 7.82 -4.13
C PRO A 156 0.99 7.53 -3.11
N ASN A 157 0.12 8.51 -2.87
CA ASN A 157 -1.05 8.39 -2.01
C ASN A 157 -2.27 9.03 -2.67
N TRP A 158 -3.46 8.59 -2.28
CA TRP A 158 -4.70 9.24 -2.66
C TRP A 158 -4.88 10.56 -1.91
N ASN A 159 -4.97 11.65 -2.66
CA ASN A 159 -5.21 13.00 -2.16
C ASN A 159 -6.56 13.51 -2.61
N LYS A 160 -7.34 14.06 -1.70
CA LYS A 160 -8.62 14.70 -2.01
C LYS A 160 -8.39 16.15 -2.43
N PHE A 161 -8.93 16.53 -3.57
CA PHE A 161 -8.95 17.90 -4.06
C PHE A 161 -10.34 18.48 -3.95
N ASN A 162 -10.44 19.76 -3.54
CA ASN A 162 -11.68 20.51 -3.49
C ASN A 162 -11.43 21.88 -4.15
N ILE A 163 -12.21 22.20 -5.18
CA ILE A 163 -12.01 23.39 -6.02
C ILE A 163 -13.30 24.18 -6.06
N ASN A 164 -13.25 25.45 -5.66
CA ASN A 164 -14.38 26.37 -5.74
C ASN A 164 -14.70 26.73 -7.18
N LEU A 165 -15.97 26.59 -7.57
CA LEU A 165 -16.48 26.90 -8.91
C LEU A 165 -17.36 28.15 -8.96
N SER A 166 -17.40 28.98 -7.94
CA SER A 166 -18.30 30.16 -7.87
C SER A 166 -18.10 31.12 -9.05
N ALA A 167 -16.87 31.24 -9.57
CA ALA A 167 -16.56 32.06 -10.77
C ALA A 167 -17.23 31.54 -12.05
N TYR A 168 -17.70 30.31 -12.05
CA TYR A 168 -18.34 29.64 -13.20
C TYR A 168 -19.86 29.47 -13.01
N ALA A 169 -20.44 30.09 -11.98
CA ALA A 169 -21.87 29.97 -11.70
C ALA A 169 -22.71 30.31 -12.93
N GLN A 170 -23.71 29.47 -13.22
CA GLN A 170 -24.62 29.52 -14.36
C GLN A 170 -23.95 29.31 -15.74
N LYS A 171 -22.66 29.05 -15.80
CA LYS A 171 -21.95 28.71 -17.05
C LYS A 171 -22.06 27.22 -17.38
N ASN A 172 -21.98 26.94 -18.65
CA ASN A 172 -21.86 25.58 -19.17
C ASN A 172 -20.38 25.26 -19.36
N VAL A 173 -19.87 24.28 -18.64
CA VAL A 173 -18.44 23.96 -18.66
C VAL A 173 -18.17 22.51 -19.00
N GLN A 174 -16.93 22.24 -19.40
CA GLN A 174 -16.35 20.91 -19.45
C GLN A 174 -15.06 20.88 -18.65
N PHE A 175 -14.88 19.85 -17.86
CA PHE A 175 -13.63 19.58 -17.15
C PHE A 175 -12.74 18.70 -18.00
N SER A 176 -11.43 18.92 -17.93
CA SER A 176 -10.45 18.11 -18.66
C SER A 176 -9.27 17.78 -17.77
N PHE A 177 -9.06 16.50 -17.47
CA PHE A 177 -7.80 16.02 -16.94
C PHE A 177 -6.82 15.86 -18.09
N VAL A 178 -5.73 16.60 -18.05
CA VAL A 178 -4.70 16.61 -19.09
C VAL A 178 -3.40 16.07 -18.51
N TYR A 179 -2.83 15.06 -19.15
CA TYR A 179 -1.50 14.52 -18.84
C TYR A 179 -0.58 14.83 -20.02
N GLU A 180 0.53 15.54 -19.76
CA GLU A 180 1.45 15.98 -20.81
C GLU A 180 2.91 15.80 -20.38
N GLY A 181 3.71 15.13 -21.22
CA GLY A 181 5.13 14.90 -21.02
C GLY A 181 5.64 13.62 -21.63
N SER A 182 6.71 13.07 -21.10
CA SER A 182 7.26 11.77 -21.44
C SER A 182 8.06 11.22 -20.27
N ASP A 183 8.08 9.91 -20.10
CA ASP A 183 8.85 9.22 -19.03
C ASP A 183 8.50 9.70 -17.61
N GLY A 184 7.21 10.06 -17.40
CA GLY A 184 6.66 10.42 -16.08
C GLY A 184 6.23 9.19 -15.29
N GLU A 185 5.17 9.32 -14.49
CA GLU A 185 4.57 8.20 -13.75
C GLU A 185 3.08 8.06 -14.03
N ASP A 186 2.55 6.93 -13.58
CA ASP A 186 1.11 6.65 -13.62
C ASP A 186 0.36 7.67 -12.76
N VAL A 187 -0.82 8.05 -13.20
CA VAL A 187 -1.75 8.91 -12.46
C VAL A 187 -3.11 8.24 -12.44
N PHE A 188 -3.73 8.22 -11.28
CA PHE A 188 -5.08 7.68 -11.08
C PHE A 188 -5.99 8.74 -10.50
N ILE A 189 -7.22 8.80 -10.98
CA ILE A 189 -8.27 9.75 -10.57
C ILE A 189 -9.54 8.98 -10.26
N ASP A 190 -10.25 9.39 -9.19
CA ASP A 190 -11.51 8.77 -8.81
C ASP A 190 -12.41 9.72 -8.02
N GLY A 191 -13.69 9.33 -7.87
CA GLY A 191 -14.66 10.04 -7.07
C GLY A 191 -14.86 11.49 -7.47
N PHE A 192 -14.91 11.76 -8.80
CA PHE A 192 -15.15 13.12 -9.31
C PHE A 192 -16.60 13.53 -9.09
N GLU A 193 -16.81 14.64 -8.40
CA GLU A 193 -18.11 15.18 -8.09
C GLU A 193 -18.17 16.67 -8.34
N VAL A 194 -19.32 17.15 -8.83
CA VAL A 194 -19.69 18.57 -8.81
C VAL A 194 -20.92 18.72 -7.94
N SER A 195 -20.76 19.45 -6.85
CA SER A 195 -21.76 19.58 -5.80
C SER A 195 -22.16 21.04 -5.62
N GLN A 196 -23.41 21.28 -5.26
CA GLN A 196 -23.86 22.59 -4.85
C GLN A 196 -23.78 22.72 -3.33
N ASN A 197 -23.11 23.78 -2.86
CA ASN A 197 -23.16 24.14 -1.44
C ASN A 197 -24.41 24.97 -1.21
N ASP A 198 -25.17 24.61 -0.20
CA ASP A 198 -26.25 25.43 0.27
C ASP A 198 -25.68 26.59 1.09
N ALA A 199 -25.59 27.78 0.49
CA ALA A 199 -25.15 28.98 1.18
C ALA A 199 -26.06 29.37 2.36
N ASN A 200 -27.27 28.82 2.40
CA ASN A 200 -28.24 28.99 3.49
C ASN A 200 -28.26 27.77 4.43
N ALA A 201 -27.38 26.78 4.24
CA ALA A 201 -27.30 25.64 5.14
C ALA A 201 -27.16 26.11 6.58
N THR A 202 -28.05 25.65 7.44
CA THR A 202 -28.03 25.96 8.87
C THR A 202 -26.98 25.21 9.61
N SER A 203 -26.50 24.11 9.05
CA SER A 203 -25.37 23.32 9.56
C SER A 203 -24.66 22.55 8.43
N ILE A 204 -23.37 22.30 8.64
CA ILE A 204 -22.50 21.54 7.77
C ILE A 204 -22.02 20.30 8.53
N ASN A 205 -22.23 19.11 7.96
CA ASN A 205 -21.74 17.85 8.54
C ASN A 205 -20.37 17.53 7.97
N VAL A 206 -19.41 17.29 8.84
CA VAL A 206 -18.04 16.89 8.52
C VAL A 206 -17.59 15.75 9.42
N VAL A 207 -16.53 15.08 9.06
CA VAL A 207 -15.94 13.99 9.86
C VAL A 207 -14.69 14.50 10.58
N GLU A 208 -14.42 13.99 11.79
CA GLU A 208 -13.22 14.31 12.55
C GLU A 208 -11.96 14.26 11.69
N GLY A 209 -11.16 15.34 11.75
CA GLY A 209 -9.90 15.45 11.04
C GLY A 209 -10.02 15.86 9.55
N GLU A 210 -11.22 16.04 9.02
CA GLU A 210 -11.40 16.58 7.66
C GLU A 210 -11.22 18.10 7.64
N GLU A 211 -10.59 18.58 6.56
CA GLU A 211 -10.41 20.01 6.32
C GLU A 211 -11.71 20.62 5.77
N VAL A 212 -12.16 21.70 6.39
CA VAL A 212 -13.32 22.48 5.99
C VAL A 212 -12.83 23.81 5.44
N ALA A 213 -13.16 24.12 4.19
CA ALA A 213 -12.85 25.41 3.59
C ALA A 213 -14.03 26.37 3.76
N PHE A 214 -13.76 27.60 4.23
CA PHE A 214 -14.73 28.65 4.41
C PHE A 214 -14.55 29.73 3.35
N TYR A 215 -15.66 30.35 2.95
CA TYR A 215 -15.66 31.41 1.95
C TYR A 215 -16.54 32.55 2.41
N SER A 216 -16.01 33.78 2.31
CA SER A 216 -16.81 34.97 2.53
C SER A 216 -17.79 35.19 1.38
N SER A 217 -19.06 35.41 1.72
CA SER A 217 -20.11 35.92 0.80
C SER A 217 -20.63 37.27 1.27
N SER A 218 -19.78 38.03 1.98
CA SER A 218 -20.08 39.35 2.50
C SER A 218 -20.31 40.36 1.37
N VAL A 219 -21.17 41.32 1.61
CA VAL A 219 -21.49 42.39 0.66
C VAL A 219 -20.99 43.75 1.15
N GLY A 220 -20.78 44.69 0.25
CA GLY A 220 -20.15 45.98 0.51
C GLY A 220 -18.65 45.93 0.21
N LYS A 221 -17.93 47.08 0.45
CA LYS A 221 -16.49 47.16 0.21
C LYS A 221 -15.73 46.57 1.40
N VAL A 222 -15.46 45.24 1.35
CA VAL A 222 -14.66 44.57 2.38
C VAL A 222 -13.18 44.82 2.16
N THR A 223 -12.43 45.20 3.20
CA THR A 223 -10.99 45.42 3.18
C THR A 223 -10.22 44.51 4.13
N SER A 224 -10.90 43.90 5.11
CA SER A 224 -10.30 42.91 6.01
C SER A 224 -11.32 41.93 6.56
N TYR A 225 -10.80 40.75 6.95
CA TYR A 225 -11.55 39.61 7.48
C TYR A 225 -10.97 39.24 8.85
N LYS A 226 -11.84 38.80 9.76
CA LYS A 226 -11.48 38.18 11.02
C LYS A 226 -12.43 37.04 11.33
N TRP A 227 -11.92 35.85 11.21
CA TRP A 227 -12.66 34.62 11.49
C TRP A 227 -12.38 34.15 12.91
N LYS A 228 -13.40 33.49 13.51
CA LYS A 228 -13.29 32.73 14.75
C LYS A 228 -13.93 31.37 14.54
N PHE A 229 -13.18 30.30 14.82
CA PHE A 229 -13.58 28.90 14.66
C PHE A 229 -13.42 28.19 16.01
N GLU A 230 -14.48 28.14 16.83
CA GLU A 230 -14.41 27.39 18.08
C GLU A 230 -14.18 25.91 17.80
N GLY A 231 -13.25 25.28 18.51
CA GLY A 231 -12.87 23.86 18.34
C GLY A 231 -12.10 23.55 17.07
N GLY A 232 -11.88 24.51 16.17
CA GLY A 232 -11.15 24.34 14.92
C GLY A 232 -9.65 24.69 15.05
N THR A 233 -8.87 24.22 14.11
CA THR A 233 -7.44 24.56 13.97
C THR A 233 -7.19 24.99 12.52
N PRO A 234 -6.74 26.23 12.25
CA PRO A 234 -6.58 27.33 13.21
C PRO A 234 -7.92 27.77 13.83
N ASN A 235 -7.91 28.30 15.05
CA ASN A 235 -9.12 28.78 15.73
C ASN A 235 -9.48 30.23 15.37
N VAL A 236 -8.57 30.95 14.69
CA VAL A 236 -8.78 32.27 14.11
C VAL A 236 -8.05 32.39 12.78
N SER A 237 -8.55 33.21 11.85
CA SER A 237 -7.86 33.56 10.60
C SER A 237 -8.23 34.96 10.16
N THR A 238 -7.35 35.57 9.35
CA THR A 238 -7.58 36.85 8.64
C THR A 238 -7.67 36.67 7.13
N ASP A 239 -7.56 35.43 6.64
CA ASP A 239 -7.68 35.10 5.22
C ASP A 239 -9.11 35.29 4.73
N GLU A 240 -9.29 35.60 3.48
CA GLU A 240 -10.62 35.68 2.87
C GLU A 240 -11.31 34.30 2.82
N SER A 241 -10.52 33.25 2.61
CA SER A 241 -11.00 31.88 2.42
C SER A 241 -10.15 30.87 3.23
N PRO A 242 -10.32 30.86 4.57
CA PRO A 242 -9.52 30.00 5.45
C PRO A 242 -9.94 28.53 5.37
N LYS A 243 -9.00 27.66 5.70
CA LYS A 243 -9.17 26.22 5.85
C LYS A 243 -9.00 25.84 7.32
N VAL A 244 -9.87 24.99 7.82
CA VAL A 244 -9.94 24.65 9.25
C VAL A 244 -10.19 23.16 9.43
N VAL A 245 -9.47 22.53 10.36
CA VAL A 245 -9.67 21.13 10.74
C VAL A 245 -10.31 21.05 12.12
N TYR A 246 -11.35 20.25 12.28
CA TYR A 246 -11.99 19.94 13.54
C TYR A 246 -11.61 18.54 13.99
N ALA A 247 -10.78 18.44 15.02
CA ALA A 247 -10.20 17.17 15.48
C ALA A 247 -11.11 16.37 16.42
N LYS A 248 -12.22 16.94 16.89
CA LYS A 248 -13.14 16.29 17.86
C LYS A 248 -14.59 16.39 17.40
N ALA A 249 -15.34 15.33 17.57
CA ALA A 249 -16.79 15.32 17.36
C ALA A 249 -17.47 16.34 18.27
N GLY A 250 -18.48 17.00 17.74
CA GLY A 250 -19.22 18.05 18.44
C GLY A 250 -19.88 19.00 17.47
N THR A 251 -20.50 20.04 18.02
CA THR A 251 -21.17 21.08 17.23
C THR A 251 -20.52 22.41 17.55
N TYR A 252 -20.12 23.15 16.53
CA TYR A 252 -19.28 24.33 16.68
C TYR A 252 -19.86 25.54 15.94
N PRO A 253 -19.86 26.74 16.58
CA PRO A 253 -20.19 27.98 15.91
C PRO A 253 -19.02 28.50 15.08
N VAL A 254 -19.35 29.33 14.09
CA VAL A 254 -18.39 30.07 13.28
C VAL A 254 -18.80 31.53 13.22
N THR A 255 -17.86 32.43 13.43
CA THR A 255 -18.06 33.87 13.34
C THR A 255 -17.15 34.48 12.28
N LEU A 256 -17.69 35.32 11.42
CA LEU A 256 -16.93 36.20 10.53
C LEU A 256 -17.23 37.64 10.88
N THR A 257 -16.18 38.42 11.10
CA THR A 257 -16.22 39.88 11.15
C THR A 257 -15.51 40.43 9.93
N VAL A 258 -16.16 41.33 9.22
CA VAL A 258 -15.60 42.06 8.07
C VAL A 258 -15.52 43.55 8.37
N SER A 259 -14.51 44.22 7.82
CA SER A 259 -14.36 45.66 7.95
C SER A 259 -14.07 46.31 6.61
N ASN A 260 -14.51 47.57 6.46
CA ASN A 260 -14.13 48.47 5.33
C ASN A 260 -13.14 49.54 5.73
N GLY A 261 -12.61 49.46 6.96
CA GLY A 261 -11.71 50.44 7.56
C GLY A 261 -12.39 51.52 8.40
N THR A 262 -13.70 51.71 8.28
CA THR A 262 -14.52 52.64 9.05
C THR A 262 -15.66 51.96 9.80
N GLU A 263 -16.19 50.91 9.27
CA GLU A 263 -17.28 50.12 9.83
C GLU A 263 -16.86 48.67 9.96
N GLU A 264 -17.43 47.98 10.94
CA GLU A 264 -17.31 46.54 11.09
C GLU A 264 -18.71 45.89 11.17
N HIS A 265 -18.85 44.74 10.58
CA HIS A 265 -20.04 43.91 10.70
C HIS A 265 -19.64 42.49 11.01
N SER A 266 -20.30 41.89 12.02
CA SER A 266 -20.07 40.50 12.43
C SER A 266 -21.31 39.67 12.21
N PHE A 267 -21.08 38.42 11.74
CA PHE A 267 -22.12 37.43 11.57
C PHE A 267 -21.68 36.10 12.18
N THR A 268 -22.50 35.53 13.05
CA THR A 268 -22.25 34.24 13.68
C THR A 268 -23.31 33.24 13.21
N ARG A 269 -22.85 32.06 12.82
CA ARG A 269 -23.70 30.89 12.62
C ARG A 269 -23.51 29.96 13.81
N GLU A 270 -24.51 29.90 14.68
CA GLU A 270 -24.51 28.99 15.82
C GLU A 270 -24.68 27.54 15.36
N ALA A 271 -24.01 26.60 16.01
CA ALA A 271 -24.08 25.18 15.70
C ALA A 271 -23.84 24.85 14.20
N TYR A 272 -23.00 25.65 13.53
CA TYR A 272 -22.85 25.60 12.07
C TYR A 272 -22.07 24.38 11.59
N ILE A 273 -21.02 23.99 12.32
CA ILE A 273 -20.23 22.81 11.99
C ILE A 273 -20.61 21.67 12.93
N SER A 274 -21.18 20.60 12.36
CA SER A 274 -21.52 19.35 13.06
C SER A 274 -20.47 18.30 12.71
N VAL A 275 -19.54 18.05 13.63
CA VAL A 275 -18.46 17.09 13.45
C VAL A 275 -18.88 15.73 13.98
N THR A 276 -18.86 14.73 13.13
CA THR A 276 -19.13 13.34 13.50
C THR A 276 -17.85 12.56 13.66
N LYS A 277 -17.85 11.54 14.52
CA LYS A 277 -16.72 10.63 14.65
C LYS A 277 -16.48 9.90 13.34
N LYS A 278 -15.21 9.59 13.07
CA LYS A 278 -14.83 8.73 11.95
C LYS A 278 -15.03 7.26 12.32
N ALA A 279 -15.64 6.48 11.43
CA ALA A 279 -15.73 5.04 11.62
C ALA A 279 -14.33 4.41 11.74
N PRO A 280 -14.16 3.33 12.51
CA PRO A 280 -12.87 2.67 12.61
C PRO A 280 -12.37 2.21 11.24
N GLN A 281 -11.08 2.05 11.13
CA GLN A 281 -10.42 1.35 10.06
C GLN A 281 -9.72 0.16 10.68
N ALA A 282 -10.36 -1.01 10.62
CA ALA A 282 -9.82 -2.23 11.21
C ALA A 282 -8.48 -2.58 10.55
N LEU A 283 -7.51 -2.95 11.38
CA LEU A 283 -6.19 -3.41 10.94
C LEU A 283 -5.64 -4.42 11.94
N ILE A 284 -5.34 -5.62 11.44
CA ILE A 284 -4.80 -6.72 12.23
C ILE A 284 -3.29 -6.62 12.27
N GLY A 285 -2.72 -6.65 13.49
CA GLY A 285 -1.29 -6.86 13.75
C GLY A 285 -1.05 -8.16 14.51
N VAL A 286 0.20 -8.58 14.56
CA VAL A 286 0.68 -9.67 15.42
C VAL A 286 1.82 -9.13 16.27
N GLU A 287 1.65 -9.20 17.59
CA GLU A 287 2.64 -8.69 18.53
C GLU A 287 3.77 -9.70 18.76
N SER A 288 3.40 -10.98 18.91
CA SER A 288 4.38 -12.03 19.20
C SER A 288 3.89 -13.42 18.80
N GLY A 289 4.85 -14.32 18.63
CA GLY A 289 4.66 -15.75 18.37
C GLY A 289 4.93 -16.16 16.93
N GLY A 290 5.59 -17.30 16.79
CA GLY A 290 5.88 -17.95 15.52
C GLY A 290 6.86 -17.19 14.63
N TYR A 291 7.24 -17.85 13.57
CA TYR A 291 8.09 -17.28 12.53
C TYR A 291 7.27 -16.56 11.46
N LEU A 292 7.82 -15.52 10.88
CA LEU A 292 7.37 -15.00 9.59
C LEU A 292 7.67 -16.01 8.47
N SER A 293 6.87 -15.99 7.42
CA SER A 293 7.10 -16.81 6.24
C SER A 293 6.81 -16.01 4.97
N PRO A 294 7.60 -16.19 3.91
CA PRO A 294 7.33 -15.54 2.62
C PRO A 294 6.04 -16.03 1.94
N PHE A 295 5.44 -17.13 2.44
CA PHE A 295 4.27 -17.77 1.79
C PHE A 295 3.00 -17.73 2.65
N VAL A 296 3.15 -17.60 3.98
CA VAL A 296 2.05 -17.40 4.94
C VAL A 296 2.47 -16.33 5.94
N GLY A 297 1.54 -15.73 6.66
CA GLY A 297 1.88 -14.67 7.61
C GLY A 297 2.71 -15.17 8.79
N ARG A 298 2.24 -16.27 9.44
CA ARG A 298 2.89 -16.88 10.61
C ARG A 298 2.96 -18.39 10.49
N PHE A 299 4.11 -18.94 10.87
CA PHE A 299 4.34 -20.37 10.98
C PHE A 299 4.65 -20.73 12.45
N ILE A 300 3.83 -21.62 13.04
CA ILE A 300 3.89 -21.98 14.46
C ILE A 300 3.87 -23.48 14.66
N ALA A 301 4.39 -23.93 15.81
CA ALA A 301 4.25 -25.31 16.25
C ALA A 301 2.81 -25.60 16.71
N LEU A 302 2.41 -26.87 16.65
CA LEU A 302 1.16 -27.34 17.25
C LEU A 302 1.17 -27.11 18.76
N GLY A 303 0.11 -26.55 19.31
CA GLY A 303 -0.01 -26.19 20.72
C GLY A 303 0.64 -24.86 21.10
N SER A 304 1.16 -24.12 20.13
CA SER A 304 1.75 -22.79 20.34
C SER A 304 0.72 -21.69 20.24
N SER A 305 1.03 -20.54 20.85
CA SER A 305 0.15 -19.37 20.91
C SER A 305 0.67 -18.23 20.04
N LEU A 306 -0.26 -17.41 19.56
CA LEU A 306 -0.03 -16.11 18.94
C LEU A 306 -0.75 -15.03 19.71
N THR A 307 -0.07 -13.90 19.94
CA THR A 307 -0.69 -12.68 20.47
C THR A 307 -0.94 -11.73 19.30
N PHE A 308 -2.22 -11.45 19.06
CA PHE A 308 -2.65 -10.50 18.06
C PHE A 308 -2.72 -9.10 18.64
N LYS A 309 -2.59 -8.10 17.79
CA LYS A 309 -2.62 -6.69 18.16
C LYS A 309 -3.59 -5.93 17.29
N ASP A 310 -4.43 -5.13 17.92
CA ASP A 310 -5.25 -4.16 17.22
C ASP A 310 -4.38 -2.97 16.77
N LEU A 311 -4.28 -2.77 15.47
CA LEU A 311 -3.63 -1.62 14.83
C LEU A 311 -4.65 -0.70 14.16
N SER A 312 -5.93 -0.90 14.44
CA SER A 312 -7.03 -0.14 13.83
C SER A 312 -6.90 1.35 14.13
N LYS A 313 -7.30 2.16 13.15
CA LYS A 313 -7.34 3.62 13.28
C LYS A 313 -8.73 4.09 13.71
N ASN A 314 -8.84 5.38 14.06
CA ASN A 314 -10.08 6.08 14.41
C ASN A 314 -10.74 5.55 15.68
N ASN A 315 -9.92 5.20 16.68
CA ASN A 315 -10.31 4.90 18.06
C ASN A 315 -11.51 3.93 18.18
N PRO A 316 -11.35 2.65 17.76
CA PRO A 316 -12.34 1.65 18.05
C PRO A 316 -12.54 1.48 19.56
N THR A 317 -13.75 1.16 19.98
CA THR A 317 -14.12 0.93 21.37
C THR A 317 -14.60 -0.49 21.63
N GLN A 318 -14.78 -1.26 20.56
CA GLN A 318 -15.20 -2.67 20.62
C GLN A 318 -14.50 -3.45 19.52
N TRP A 319 -14.12 -4.68 19.84
CA TRP A 319 -13.45 -5.62 18.95
C TRP A 319 -14.22 -6.93 18.92
N GLN A 320 -14.22 -7.58 17.79
CA GLN A 320 -14.70 -8.94 17.63
C GLN A 320 -13.74 -9.67 16.70
N TRP A 321 -12.92 -10.50 17.28
CA TRP A 321 -11.97 -11.34 16.58
C TRP A 321 -12.58 -12.69 16.22
N SER A 322 -12.06 -13.30 15.15
CA SER A 322 -12.35 -14.68 14.77
C SER A 322 -11.05 -15.41 14.42
N PHE A 323 -10.85 -16.57 15.07
CA PHE A 323 -9.64 -17.39 14.98
C PHE A 323 -10.03 -18.84 14.68
N LYS A 324 -10.35 -19.13 13.43
CA LYS A 324 -10.74 -20.48 13.04
C LYS A 324 -9.60 -21.47 13.34
N GLY A 325 -9.89 -22.52 14.07
CA GLY A 325 -8.93 -23.58 14.43
C GLY A 325 -8.08 -23.33 15.67
N ALA A 326 -8.23 -22.18 16.34
CA ALA A 326 -7.65 -21.93 17.65
C ALA A 326 -8.49 -22.57 18.78
N ASP A 327 -7.96 -22.59 19.99
CA ASP A 327 -8.65 -23.02 21.22
C ASP A 327 -9.85 -22.12 21.55
N VAL A 328 -9.69 -20.82 21.32
CA VAL A 328 -10.73 -19.81 21.42
C VAL A 328 -10.98 -19.26 20.01
N GLU A 329 -12.09 -19.65 19.37
CA GLU A 329 -12.39 -19.23 18.00
C GLU A 329 -12.90 -17.79 17.88
N GLN A 330 -13.26 -17.13 18.99
CA GLN A 330 -13.72 -15.74 19.03
C GLN A 330 -13.20 -15.05 20.30
N SER A 331 -12.84 -13.74 20.18
CA SER A 331 -12.47 -12.91 21.33
C SER A 331 -12.97 -11.48 21.13
N ASN A 332 -13.31 -10.80 22.23
CA ASN A 332 -13.65 -9.38 22.28
C ASN A 332 -12.54 -8.53 22.93
N GLU A 333 -11.43 -9.12 23.30
CA GLU A 333 -10.27 -8.41 23.81
C GLU A 333 -9.64 -7.56 22.69
N GLN A 334 -9.03 -6.45 23.06
CA GLN A 334 -8.32 -5.61 22.09
C GLN A 334 -7.12 -6.36 21.47
N ASN A 335 -6.33 -7.03 22.31
CA ASN A 335 -5.11 -7.73 21.92
C ASN A 335 -5.16 -9.18 22.45
N PRO A 336 -5.89 -10.08 21.80
CA PRO A 336 -6.07 -11.44 22.29
C PRO A 336 -4.85 -12.33 22.05
N THR A 337 -4.63 -13.27 22.96
CA THR A 337 -3.69 -14.39 22.77
C THR A 337 -4.51 -15.67 22.59
N VAL A 338 -4.22 -16.41 21.53
CA VAL A 338 -4.92 -17.67 21.19
C VAL A 338 -3.94 -18.78 20.88
N THR A 339 -4.31 -20.01 21.22
CA THR A 339 -3.49 -21.23 21.07
C THR A 339 -4.04 -22.08 19.95
N TYR A 340 -3.19 -22.59 19.07
CA TYR A 340 -3.61 -23.45 17.96
C TYR A 340 -3.27 -24.91 18.24
N ASN A 341 -4.29 -25.68 18.62
CA ASN A 341 -4.17 -27.11 18.95
C ASN A 341 -4.52 -28.04 17.78
N LYS A 342 -4.68 -27.49 16.58
CA LYS A 342 -5.02 -28.24 15.38
C LYS A 342 -4.07 -27.86 14.25
N GLN A 343 -3.46 -28.88 13.62
CA GLN A 343 -2.64 -28.67 12.43
C GLN A 343 -3.48 -28.18 11.26
N GLY A 344 -2.95 -27.23 10.50
CA GLY A 344 -3.64 -26.69 9.32
C GLY A 344 -3.18 -25.27 8.98
N VAL A 345 -3.92 -24.65 8.05
CA VAL A 345 -3.73 -23.25 7.67
C VAL A 345 -5.02 -22.49 7.97
N PHE A 346 -4.92 -21.42 8.72
CA PHE A 346 -6.06 -20.72 9.30
C PHE A 346 -6.04 -19.23 8.95
N SER A 347 -7.24 -18.67 8.81
CA SER A 347 -7.46 -17.25 8.61
C SER A 347 -7.83 -16.57 9.93
N VAL A 348 -7.52 -15.27 10.01
CA VAL A 348 -7.84 -14.43 11.16
C VAL A 348 -8.69 -13.27 10.68
N GLY A 349 -9.73 -12.94 11.44
CA GLY A 349 -10.61 -11.80 11.15
C GLY A 349 -10.76 -10.88 12.35
N LEU A 350 -10.87 -9.59 12.08
CA LEU A 350 -11.16 -8.54 13.06
C LEU A 350 -12.34 -7.70 12.58
N ARG A 351 -13.28 -7.46 13.48
CA ARG A 351 -14.28 -6.41 13.37
C ARG A 351 -14.01 -5.38 14.45
N ALA A 352 -13.76 -4.14 14.07
CA ALA A 352 -13.55 -3.01 14.97
C ALA A 352 -14.74 -2.05 14.88
N THR A 353 -15.26 -1.61 16.01
CA THR A 353 -16.50 -0.78 16.11
C THR A 353 -16.25 0.42 17.01
N ASN A 354 -16.81 1.56 16.67
CA ASN A 354 -17.03 2.72 17.53
C ASN A 354 -18.45 3.28 17.29
N ASP A 355 -18.79 4.40 17.92
CA ASP A 355 -20.14 5.01 17.78
C ASP A 355 -20.46 5.48 16.35
N ALA A 356 -19.43 5.67 15.49
CA ALA A 356 -19.61 6.08 14.10
C ALA A 356 -19.83 4.91 13.14
N GLY A 357 -19.49 3.69 13.54
CA GLY A 357 -19.68 2.52 12.68
C GLY A 357 -18.72 1.38 12.96
N THR A 358 -18.68 0.45 12.02
CA THR A 358 -17.92 -0.79 12.10
C THR A 358 -17.13 -0.99 10.82
N SER A 359 -15.88 -1.44 10.95
CA SER A 359 -15.09 -1.93 9.82
C SER A 359 -14.55 -3.34 10.09
N LYS A 360 -14.05 -4.00 9.05
CA LYS A 360 -13.53 -5.36 9.12
C LYS A 360 -12.17 -5.42 8.45
N ASP A 361 -11.31 -6.29 8.96
CA ASP A 361 -10.07 -6.72 8.33
C ASP A 361 -9.95 -8.24 8.41
N ALA A 362 -9.26 -8.86 7.46
CA ALA A 362 -9.07 -10.31 7.44
C ALA A 362 -7.74 -10.69 6.80
N LEU A 363 -6.98 -11.49 7.51
CA LEU A 363 -5.76 -12.14 7.02
C LEU A 363 -6.09 -13.56 6.62
N LEU A 364 -6.20 -13.80 5.31
CA LEU A 364 -6.57 -15.12 4.77
C LEU A 364 -5.36 -16.07 4.75
N ASN A 365 -5.56 -17.32 5.23
CA ASN A 365 -4.51 -18.34 5.25
C ASN A 365 -3.22 -17.86 5.93
N TYR A 366 -3.37 -17.08 6.99
CA TYR A 366 -2.29 -16.34 7.62
C TYR A 366 -1.46 -17.17 8.60
N VAL A 367 -2.10 -18.08 9.33
CA VAL A 367 -1.45 -18.91 10.36
C VAL A 367 -1.33 -20.34 9.85
N GLN A 368 -0.11 -20.80 9.65
CA GLN A 368 0.16 -22.22 9.42
C GLN A 368 0.64 -22.87 10.72
N VAL A 369 -0.04 -23.92 11.13
CA VAL A 369 0.24 -24.68 12.36
C VAL A 369 0.81 -26.05 11.99
N GLY A 370 2.05 -26.30 12.40
CA GLY A 370 2.75 -27.56 12.16
C GLY A 370 3.08 -27.83 10.69
N GLY A 371 3.69 -28.99 10.42
CA GLY A 371 4.21 -29.32 9.11
C GLY A 371 5.52 -28.61 8.79
N GLN A 372 5.76 -28.29 7.54
CA GLN A 372 6.99 -27.59 7.12
C GLN A 372 6.68 -26.29 6.37
N GLN A 373 7.54 -25.29 6.56
CA GLN A 373 7.42 -24.00 5.88
C GLN A 373 8.77 -23.28 5.82
N HIS A 374 9.00 -22.51 4.77
CA HIS A 374 10.10 -21.55 4.75
C HIS A 374 9.82 -20.42 5.73
N ILE A 375 10.81 -20.09 6.52
CA ILE A 375 10.76 -18.99 7.48
C ILE A 375 11.76 -17.91 7.09
N TRP A 376 11.53 -16.69 7.49
CA TRP A 376 12.45 -15.56 7.33
C TRP A 376 12.19 -14.46 8.37
N ASN A 377 13.02 -13.41 8.37
CA ASN A 377 12.88 -12.28 9.29
C ASN A 377 12.28 -11.02 8.62
N ILE A 378 11.71 -11.16 7.44
CA ILE A 378 11.25 -10.05 6.59
C ILE A 378 9.73 -10.15 6.47
N THR A 379 9.01 -9.04 6.70
CA THR A 379 7.55 -9.05 6.52
C THR A 379 7.17 -8.99 5.04
N PRO A 380 5.95 -9.40 4.66
CA PRO A 380 5.49 -9.27 3.28
C PRO A 380 5.57 -7.85 2.74
N GLU A 381 5.27 -6.85 3.58
CA GLU A 381 5.31 -5.42 3.25
C GLU A 381 6.75 -4.94 3.00
N GLU A 382 7.70 -5.44 3.78
CA GLU A 382 9.12 -5.11 3.66
C GLU A 382 9.79 -5.77 2.45
N SER A 383 9.27 -6.90 1.98
CA SER A 383 9.89 -7.69 0.91
C SER A 383 10.06 -6.95 -0.42
N SER A 384 9.27 -5.90 -0.65
CA SER A 384 9.40 -5.03 -1.82
C SER A 384 10.64 -4.13 -1.78
N ASN A 385 11.26 -3.95 -0.60
CA ASN A 385 12.41 -3.08 -0.37
C ASN A 385 13.75 -3.84 -0.33
N LEU A 386 13.73 -5.13 -0.69
CA LEU A 386 14.95 -5.93 -0.79
C LEU A 386 15.88 -5.40 -1.87
N ASN A 387 17.16 -5.22 -1.53
CA ASN A 387 18.18 -4.77 -2.45
C ASN A 387 19.55 -5.31 -2.06
N VAL A 388 20.53 -5.26 -2.95
CA VAL A 388 21.94 -5.49 -2.60
C VAL A 388 22.49 -4.27 -1.84
N ILE A 389 23.33 -4.49 -0.85
CA ILE A 389 23.98 -3.41 -0.10
C ILE A 389 25.38 -3.20 -0.68
N ALA A 390 25.51 -2.21 -1.55
CA ALA A 390 26.80 -1.86 -2.13
C ALA A 390 27.68 -1.10 -1.13
N LEU A 391 28.95 -1.50 -1.01
CA LEU A 391 30.00 -0.87 -0.22
C LEU A 391 30.92 0.00 -1.10
N GLY A 392 30.36 0.55 -2.18
CA GLY A 392 31.10 1.31 -3.16
C GLY A 392 32.18 0.46 -3.86
N TYR A 393 33.38 0.95 -3.87
CA TYR A 393 34.54 0.25 -4.47
C TYR A 393 34.85 -1.10 -3.80
N TYR A 394 34.46 -1.27 -2.54
CA TYR A 394 34.79 -2.46 -1.75
C TYR A 394 33.88 -3.66 -2.00
N GLY A 395 32.92 -3.59 -2.93
CA GLY A 395 32.03 -4.70 -3.26
C GLY A 395 30.69 -4.64 -2.53
N PHE A 396 30.25 -5.75 -1.94
CA PHE A 396 28.91 -5.87 -1.35
C PHE A 396 28.94 -6.37 0.10
N TYR A 397 28.11 -5.78 0.94
CA TYR A 397 27.75 -6.40 2.20
C TYR A 397 26.90 -7.64 1.93
N ALA A 398 27.13 -8.71 2.66
CA ALA A 398 26.55 -10.04 2.42
C ALA A 398 26.89 -10.61 1.01
N GLY A 399 28.16 -10.50 0.63
CA GLY A 399 28.63 -10.99 -0.66
C GLY A 399 30.13 -10.79 -0.85
N SER A 400 30.57 -10.81 -2.12
CA SER A 400 31.98 -10.56 -2.50
C SER A 400 32.40 -9.15 -2.05
N ASN A 401 33.42 -9.05 -1.22
CA ASN A 401 33.91 -7.77 -0.70
C ASN A 401 35.42 -7.79 -0.42
N TRP A 402 36.02 -6.60 -0.38
CA TRP A 402 37.45 -6.35 -0.12
C TRP A 402 37.70 -5.84 1.32
N LEU A 403 36.68 -5.85 2.19
CA LEU A 403 36.80 -5.39 3.58
C LEU A 403 37.14 -6.51 4.57
N GLY A 404 37.46 -7.73 4.08
CA GLY A 404 37.83 -8.86 4.92
C GLY A 404 36.65 -9.52 5.66
N MET A 405 35.41 -9.17 5.32
CA MET A 405 34.23 -9.86 5.83
C MET A 405 34.10 -11.20 5.08
N THR A 406 34.42 -12.30 5.76
CA THR A 406 34.53 -13.62 5.14
C THR A 406 33.24 -14.42 5.17
N LYS A 407 32.40 -14.20 6.21
CA LYS A 407 31.12 -14.88 6.41
C LYS A 407 30.06 -13.90 6.92
N PHE A 408 28.82 -14.21 6.58
CA PHE A 408 27.63 -13.48 7.04
C PHE A 408 26.66 -14.47 7.65
N ALA A 409 25.94 -14.08 8.70
CA ALA A 409 25.00 -14.94 9.37
C ALA A 409 23.66 -14.23 9.55
N GLU A 410 22.56 -14.94 9.28
CA GLU A 410 21.19 -14.53 9.60
C GLU A 410 20.75 -15.29 10.84
N HIS A 411 20.32 -14.55 11.87
CA HIS A 411 19.85 -15.06 13.15
C HIS A 411 18.38 -15.44 13.11
N PHE A 412 18.02 -16.55 13.72
CA PHE A 412 16.64 -16.99 13.93
C PHE A 412 16.41 -17.29 15.42
N ASP A 413 15.30 -16.79 15.96
CA ASP A 413 14.88 -17.11 17.33
C ASP A 413 14.69 -18.62 17.53
N ALA A 414 14.71 -19.07 18.78
CA ALA A 414 14.46 -20.46 19.11
C ALA A 414 13.07 -20.91 18.64
N PRO A 415 12.95 -22.08 18.00
CA PRO A 415 11.65 -22.59 17.59
C PRO A 415 10.76 -22.91 18.80
N GLN A 416 9.45 -22.73 18.66
CA GLN A 416 8.46 -22.94 19.72
C GLN A 416 8.36 -24.42 20.19
N ALA A 417 8.87 -25.35 19.41
CA ALA A 417 8.98 -26.77 19.71
C ALA A 417 10.18 -27.34 18.94
N LYS A 418 10.55 -28.60 19.23
CA LYS A 418 11.59 -29.29 18.45
C LYS A 418 11.28 -29.22 16.97
N ALA A 419 12.24 -28.75 16.20
CA ALA A 419 12.12 -28.56 14.77
C ALA A 419 13.36 -29.09 14.04
N GLU A 420 13.26 -29.23 12.74
CA GLU A 420 14.33 -29.64 11.86
C GLU A 420 14.44 -28.70 10.67
N VAL A 421 15.64 -28.32 10.28
CA VAL A 421 15.95 -27.58 9.06
C VAL A 421 16.46 -28.54 8.00
N LYS A 422 15.82 -28.58 6.83
CA LYS A 422 16.18 -29.48 5.73
C LYS A 422 17.02 -28.81 4.66
N SER A 423 16.71 -27.57 4.35
CA SER A 423 17.36 -26.77 3.33
C SER A 423 17.24 -25.29 3.65
N VAL A 424 18.00 -24.48 2.95
CA VAL A 424 17.94 -23.02 3.03
C VAL A 424 17.82 -22.45 1.63
N ASP A 425 16.81 -21.67 1.38
CA ASP A 425 16.66 -20.85 0.19
C ASP A 425 17.30 -19.48 0.41
N ILE A 426 18.18 -19.06 -0.49
CA ILE A 426 18.85 -17.77 -0.45
C ILE A 426 18.53 -17.01 -1.74
N TYR A 427 18.12 -15.77 -1.61
CA TYR A 427 17.81 -14.90 -2.74
C TYR A 427 18.99 -13.97 -3.02
N PHE A 428 19.63 -14.20 -4.15
CA PHE A 428 20.74 -13.37 -4.62
C PHE A 428 20.22 -12.19 -5.44
N GLY A 429 20.87 -11.04 -5.30
CA GLY A 429 20.64 -9.86 -6.14
C GLY A 429 21.74 -9.69 -7.20
N SER A 430 22.81 -10.49 -7.11
CA SER A 430 23.85 -10.63 -8.13
C SER A 430 24.55 -11.98 -7.96
N THR A 431 24.84 -12.65 -9.06
CA THR A 431 25.63 -13.89 -9.11
C THR A 431 26.74 -13.82 -10.17
N ALA A 432 27.07 -12.60 -10.62
CA ALA A 432 28.16 -12.41 -11.58
C ALA A 432 29.50 -12.77 -10.95
N THR A 433 30.25 -13.66 -11.58
CA THR A 433 31.50 -14.18 -11.04
C THR A 433 32.49 -14.50 -12.16
N ILE A 434 33.78 -14.22 -11.88
CA ILE A 434 34.92 -14.71 -12.66
C ILE A 434 35.49 -16.00 -12.06
N SER A 435 34.94 -16.45 -10.94
CA SER A 435 35.37 -17.63 -10.17
C SER A 435 34.25 -18.70 -10.13
N PRO A 436 33.81 -19.24 -11.29
CA PRO A 436 32.60 -20.10 -11.37
C PRO A 436 32.73 -21.40 -10.57
N ASN A 437 33.96 -21.86 -10.31
CA ASN A 437 34.24 -23.07 -9.56
C ASN A 437 34.48 -22.85 -8.06
N ALA A 438 34.39 -21.59 -7.58
CA ALA A 438 34.49 -21.30 -6.15
C ALA A 438 33.34 -21.96 -5.39
N ASP A 439 33.65 -22.48 -4.22
CA ASP A 439 32.66 -23.06 -3.32
C ASP A 439 31.96 -21.96 -2.51
N ILE A 440 30.65 -21.91 -2.55
CA ILE A 440 29.83 -21.08 -1.67
C ILE A 440 29.23 -21.99 -0.62
N SER A 441 29.52 -21.76 0.64
CA SER A 441 29.08 -22.61 1.74
C SER A 441 27.92 -21.98 2.51
N VAL A 442 26.98 -22.82 2.92
CA VAL A 442 25.90 -22.50 3.85
C VAL A 442 25.95 -23.47 5.02
N ALA A 443 26.22 -22.94 6.20
CA ALA A 443 26.27 -23.74 7.42
C ALA A 443 25.10 -23.37 8.37
N LEU A 444 24.59 -24.37 9.07
CA LEU A 444 23.65 -24.18 10.18
C LEU A 444 24.44 -24.26 11.50
N THR A 445 24.29 -23.26 12.38
CA THR A 445 24.93 -23.23 13.69
C THR A 445 23.90 -22.91 14.78
N LEU A 446 24.11 -23.37 16.01
CA LEU A 446 23.38 -22.84 17.16
C LEU A 446 24.06 -21.57 17.69
N ALA A 447 23.32 -20.77 18.44
CA ALA A 447 23.89 -19.66 19.18
C ALA A 447 24.85 -20.19 20.27
N ASP A 448 26.00 -19.55 20.44
CA ASP A 448 26.91 -19.76 21.56
C ASP A 448 26.41 -19.05 22.84
N ASP A 449 27.14 -19.16 23.93
CA ASP A 449 26.81 -18.53 25.21
C ASP A 449 26.80 -16.99 25.18
N LYS A 450 27.34 -16.40 24.12
CA LYS A 450 27.38 -14.94 23.86
C LYS A 450 26.31 -14.49 22.86
N GLY A 451 25.49 -15.41 22.34
CA GLY A 451 24.50 -15.13 21.31
C GLY A 451 25.11 -14.91 19.92
N MET A 452 26.29 -15.46 19.66
CA MET A 452 26.99 -15.42 18.36
C MET A 452 26.90 -16.77 17.65
N PRO A 453 27.14 -16.83 16.31
CA PRO A 453 27.23 -18.11 15.60
C PRO A 453 28.27 -19.04 16.24
N GLY A 454 27.83 -20.17 16.78
CA GLY A 454 28.62 -21.14 17.51
C GLY A 454 29.01 -22.35 16.66
N GLU A 455 28.91 -23.55 17.26
CA GLU A 455 29.30 -24.80 16.61
C GLU A 455 28.51 -25.07 15.34
N VAL A 456 29.21 -25.48 14.26
CA VAL A 456 28.61 -25.87 12.98
C VAL A 456 27.95 -27.24 13.11
N LEU A 457 26.65 -27.31 12.89
CA LEU A 457 25.87 -28.56 12.93
C LEU A 457 25.93 -29.29 11.58
N ALA A 458 25.87 -28.55 10.49
CA ALA A 458 25.94 -29.07 9.12
C ALA A 458 26.35 -27.98 8.13
N THR A 459 26.86 -28.40 6.98
CA THR A 459 27.22 -27.51 5.87
C THR A 459 26.69 -28.08 4.56
N SER A 460 26.19 -27.21 3.69
CA SER A 460 25.86 -27.49 2.29
C SER A 460 26.66 -26.55 1.41
N THR A 461 27.16 -27.04 0.28
CA THR A 461 28.05 -26.27 -0.61
C THR A 461 27.54 -26.39 -2.04
N LEU A 462 27.56 -25.27 -2.76
CA LEU A 462 27.32 -25.18 -4.20
C LEU A 462 28.47 -24.43 -4.85
N LYS A 463 28.68 -24.67 -6.16
CA LYS A 463 29.62 -23.86 -6.93
C LYS A 463 28.99 -22.48 -7.22
N ALA A 464 29.82 -21.45 -7.34
CA ALA A 464 29.36 -20.11 -7.67
C ALA A 464 28.56 -20.06 -9.00
N SER A 465 28.89 -20.95 -9.96
CA SER A 465 28.14 -21.12 -11.21
C SER A 465 26.75 -21.74 -11.06
N GLU A 466 26.42 -22.33 -9.90
CA GLU A 466 25.13 -22.95 -9.62
C GLU A 466 24.17 -21.98 -8.93
N LEU A 467 24.65 -20.79 -8.55
CA LEU A 467 23.81 -19.75 -7.94
C LEU A 467 22.81 -19.20 -8.95
N VAL A 468 21.59 -18.96 -8.49
CA VAL A 468 20.48 -18.49 -9.33
C VAL A 468 20.23 -17.01 -9.09
N TYR A 469 20.22 -16.23 -10.18
CA TYR A 469 19.74 -14.87 -10.21
C TYR A 469 19.01 -14.61 -11.53
N ASP A 470 17.83 -14.01 -11.45
CA ASP A 470 17.01 -13.67 -12.61
C ASP A 470 16.43 -12.26 -12.41
N ASN A 471 16.80 -11.31 -13.27
CA ASN A 471 16.35 -9.92 -13.20
C ASN A 471 14.82 -9.75 -13.29
N ASN A 472 14.12 -10.74 -13.85
CA ASN A 472 12.68 -10.64 -14.08
C ASN A 472 11.84 -11.39 -13.02
N THR A 473 12.47 -12.32 -12.30
CA THR A 473 11.77 -13.13 -11.29
C THR A 473 12.70 -13.41 -10.12
N ILE A 474 12.24 -13.11 -8.91
CA ILE A 474 12.99 -13.45 -7.69
C ILE A 474 12.89 -14.96 -7.50
N LYS A 475 14.01 -15.67 -7.74
CA LYS A 475 14.14 -17.11 -7.53
C LYS A 475 15.23 -17.39 -6.50
N PRO A 476 15.03 -18.32 -5.57
CA PRO A 476 16.07 -18.71 -4.64
C PRO A 476 17.08 -19.65 -5.26
N THR A 477 18.30 -19.65 -4.70
CA THR A 477 19.22 -20.77 -4.74
C THR A 477 18.99 -21.62 -3.50
N THR A 478 18.76 -22.93 -3.66
CA THR A 478 18.46 -23.85 -2.55
C THR A 478 19.70 -24.64 -2.16
N PHE A 479 20.14 -24.47 -0.92
CA PHE A 479 21.19 -25.28 -0.29
C PHE A 479 20.52 -26.38 0.54
N THR A 480 20.80 -27.64 0.23
CA THR A 480 20.15 -28.80 0.89
C THR A 480 21.15 -29.53 1.75
N PHE A 481 20.78 -29.83 3.01
CA PHE A 481 21.57 -30.66 3.88
C PHE A 481 21.31 -32.15 3.63
N ASP A 482 22.33 -33.01 3.75
CA ASP A 482 22.21 -34.45 3.53
C ASP A 482 21.14 -35.10 4.41
N THR A 483 21.01 -34.60 5.64
CA THR A 483 19.98 -35.01 6.58
C THR A 483 19.33 -33.79 7.23
N PRO A 484 18.05 -33.83 7.61
CA PRO A 484 17.44 -32.75 8.37
C PRO A 484 18.16 -32.52 9.69
N ILE A 485 18.42 -31.26 10.02
CA ILE A 485 19.20 -30.84 11.18
C ILE A 485 18.27 -30.38 12.29
N ALA A 486 18.34 -31.05 13.45
CA ALA A 486 17.54 -30.69 14.60
C ALA A 486 17.96 -29.34 15.18
N VAL A 487 16.95 -28.48 15.45
CA VAL A 487 17.11 -27.18 16.10
C VAL A 487 16.09 -27.05 17.24
N ASP A 488 16.54 -26.65 18.42
CA ASP A 488 15.71 -26.45 19.61
C ASP A 488 16.09 -25.16 20.39
N LYS A 489 17.05 -24.41 19.86
CA LYS A 489 17.55 -23.14 20.39
C LYS A 489 17.64 -22.11 19.27
N GLU A 490 18.01 -20.89 19.62
CA GLU A 490 18.40 -19.88 18.63
C GLU A 490 19.48 -20.42 17.70
N PHE A 491 19.34 -20.16 16.42
CA PHE A 491 20.24 -20.68 15.43
C PHE A 491 20.56 -19.63 14.36
N PHE A 492 21.65 -19.88 13.64
CA PHE A 492 22.08 -19.04 12.53
C PHE A 492 22.20 -19.85 11.25
N VAL A 493 21.90 -19.19 10.15
CA VAL A 493 22.32 -19.60 8.81
C VAL A 493 23.54 -18.76 8.44
N VAL A 494 24.70 -19.41 8.41
CA VAL A 494 25.99 -18.80 8.09
C VAL A 494 26.32 -19.04 6.63
N ILE A 495 26.53 -17.98 5.87
CA ILE A 495 26.89 -18.02 4.44
C ILE A 495 28.29 -17.45 4.27
N GLY A 496 29.13 -18.12 3.50
CA GLY A 496 30.49 -17.65 3.30
C GLY A 496 31.23 -18.28 2.12
N GLU A 497 32.52 -18.05 2.13
CA GLU A 497 33.45 -18.45 1.06
C GLU A 497 33.19 -17.69 -0.27
N PHE A 498 32.62 -16.45 -0.16
CA PHE A 498 32.44 -15.64 -1.36
C PHE A 498 33.78 -15.29 -2.03
N PRO A 499 33.97 -15.60 -3.33
CA PRO A 499 35.15 -15.20 -4.03
C PRO A 499 35.21 -13.66 -4.17
N ASN A 500 36.40 -13.11 -4.14
CA ASN A 500 36.67 -11.68 -4.32
C ASN A 500 37.89 -11.46 -5.23
N ASN A 501 37.99 -12.20 -6.32
CA ASN A 501 39.10 -12.15 -7.27
C ASN A 501 38.88 -11.03 -8.28
N GLU A 502 40.01 -10.56 -8.86
CA GLU A 502 40.08 -9.66 -10.00
C GLU A 502 40.92 -10.29 -11.08
N ASN A 503 40.51 -10.23 -12.34
CA ASN A 503 41.26 -10.74 -13.47
C ASN A 503 42.09 -9.63 -14.14
N ALA A 504 42.91 -10.01 -15.13
CA ALA A 504 43.75 -9.06 -15.87
C ALA A 504 42.96 -8.01 -16.68
N ALA A 505 41.69 -8.20 -16.90
CA ALA A 505 40.78 -7.24 -17.54
C ALA A 505 40.04 -6.35 -16.54
N HIS A 506 40.43 -6.38 -15.26
CA HIS A 506 39.77 -5.67 -14.16
C HIS A 506 38.30 -6.07 -13.93
N GLU A 507 37.89 -7.26 -14.38
CA GLU A 507 36.60 -7.84 -13.97
C GLU A 507 36.77 -8.47 -12.60
N VAL A 508 35.73 -8.36 -11.77
CA VAL A 508 35.71 -8.82 -10.38
C VAL A 508 34.49 -9.69 -10.08
N ASP A 509 34.60 -10.52 -9.05
CA ASP A 509 33.49 -11.25 -8.51
C ASP A 509 32.46 -10.28 -7.90
N LYS A 510 31.15 -10.48 -8.20
CA LYS A 510 30.05 -9.64 -7.78
C LYS A 510 28.85 -10.47 -7.29
N ILE A 511 29.12 -11.40 -6.39
CA ILE A 511 28.05 -12.18 -5.77
C ILE A 511 27.49 -11.38 -4.59
N ALA A 512 26.18 -11.24 -4.49
CA ALA A 512 25.53 -10.50 -3.40
C ALA A 512 24.16 -11.08 -3.07
N ILE A 513 23.88 -11.24 -1.78
CA ILE A 513 22.55 -11.60 -1.25
C ILE A 513 21.68 -10.34 -1.19
N LEU A 514 20.38 -10.49 -1.45
CA LEU A 514 19.41 -9.44 -1.20
C LEU A 514 19.25 -9.21 0.32
N CYS A 515 19.30 -7.95 0.71
CA CYS A 515 19.16 -7.50 2.09
C CYS A 515 18.05 -6.46 2.22
N LEU A 516 17.44 -6.40 3.39
CA LEU A 516 16.54 -5.35 3.81
C LEU A 516 17.26 -4.41 4.78
N ARG A 517 17.24 -3.10 4.51
CA ARG A 517 17.61 -2.09 5.51
C ARG A 517 16.42 -1.83 6.43
N ARG A 518 16.63 -2.02 7.74
CA ARG A 518 15.62 -1.79 8.76
C ARG A 518 15.69 -0.37 9.30
N GLN A 519 14.62 0.05 9.96
CA GLN A 519 14.61 1.32 10.67
C GLN A 519 15.52 1.25 11.91
N PRO A 520 16.11 2.38 12.34
CA PRO A 520 17.11 2.40 13.43
C PRO A 520 16.62 1.85 14.80
N LYS A 521 15.30 1.71 14.99
CA LYS A 521 14.71 1.15 16.22
C LYS A 521 14.53 -0.38 16.19
N GLU A 522 14.75 -0.99 15.04
CA GLU A 522 14.57 -2.43 14.86
C GLU A 522 15.90 -3.15 15.09
N LYS A 523 15.81 -4.35 15.65
CA LYS A 523 17.00 -5.17 15.85
C LYS A 523 17.50 -5.70 14.51
N THR A 524 18.81 -5.60 14.28
CA THR A 524 19.45 -6.35 13.19
C THR A 524 19.38 -7.85 13.46
N THR A 525 19.19 -8.64 12.42
CA THR A 525 19.32 -10.10 12.44
C THR A 525 20.61 -10.57 11.79
N VAL A 526 21.43 -9.65 11.28
CA VAL A 526 22.64 -9.94 10.50
C VAL A 526 23.89 -9.75 11.31
N PHE A 527 24.79 -10.72 11.17
CA PHE A 527 26.14 -10.74 11.74
C PHE A 527 27.16 -10.95 10.63
N HIS A 528 28.38 -10.46 10.80
CA HIS A 528 29.49 -10.73 9.90
C HIS A 528 30.75 -11.16 10.65
N LEU A 529 31.53 -12.01 10.02
CA LEU A 529 32.81 -12.49 10.53
C LEU A 529 33.95 -11.69 9.89
N LEU A 530 34.72 -11.01 10.71
CA LEU A 530 35.85 -10.19 10.29
C LEU A 530 37.16 -10.76 10.79
N ALA A 531 38.20 -10.69 9.99
CA ALA A 531 39.56 -11.02 10.40
C ALA A 531 40.06 -10.01 11.44
N ASP A 532 40.59 -10.51 12.54
CA ASP A 532 41.21 -9.66 13.57
C ASP A 532 42.57 -9.15 13.07
N GLU A 533 42.85 -7.87 13.33
CA GLU A 533 44.09 -7.22 12.96
C GLU A 533 44.92 -6.86 14.20
N ASP A 534 46.25 -6.89 14.06
CA ASP A 534 47.17 -6.41 15.09
C ASP A 534 47.25 -4.86 15.11
N ALA A 535 48.02 -4.31 16.02
CA ALA A 535 48.24 -2.87 16.13
C ALA A 535 48.86 -2.20 14.88
N ASN A 536 49.31 -2.97 13.90
CA ASN A 536 49.85 -2.53 12.64
C ASN A 536 48.92 -2.81 11.44
N ASN A 537 47.65 -3.11 11.69
CA ASN A 537 46.62 -3.49 10.71
C ASN A 537 47.03 -4.75 9.89
N LYS A 538 47.69 -5.73 10.52
CA LYS A 538 48.00 -7.01 9.89
C LYS A 538 47.05 -8.09 10.45
N PRO A 539 46.50 -8.94 9.60
CA PRO A 539 45.64 -10.05 10.04
C PRO A 539 46.39 -10.94 11.04
N THR A 540 45.78 -11.20 12.19
CA THR A 540 46.32 -12.08 13.25
C THR A 540 46.12 -13.56 12.96
N GLY A 541 45.24 -13.87 11.99
CA GLY A 541 44.80 -15.24 11.69
C GLY A 541 43.63 -15.71 12.57
N THR A 542 43.14 -14.85 13.46
CA THR A 542 41.91 -15.05 14.21
C THR A 542 40.75 -14.27 13.58
N TYR A 543 39.52 -14.63 13.93
CA TYR A 543 38.32 -14.04 13.38
C TYR A 543 37.30 -13.82 14.49
N THR A 544 36.59 -12.67 14.46
CA THR A 544 35.57 -12.30 15.44
C THR A 544 34.25 -12.03 14.74
N TRP A 545 33.16 -12.54 15.34
CA TRP A 545 31.79 -12.23 14.93
C TRP A 545 31.36 -10.87 15.47
N TYR A 546 30.78 -10.04 14.58
CA TYR A 546 30.19 -8.74 14.91
C TYR A 546 28.74 -8.72 14.48
N ARG A 547 27.85 -8.22 15.37
CA ARG A 547 26.48 -7.90 15.03
C ARG A 547 26.44 -6.53 14.36
N ASN A 548 25.69 -6.40 13.27
CA ASN A 548 25.59 -5.15 12.52
C ASN A 548 24.57 -4.19 13.17
N ASP A 549 24.94 -3.57 14.29
CA ASP A 549 24.07 -2.66 15.04
C ASP A 549 24.00 -1.24 14.47
N GLU A 550 25.00 -0.83 13.68
CA GLU A 550 25.07 0.52 13.08
C GLU A 550 24.06 0.70 11.94
N GLU A 551 23.93 -0.33 11.11
CA GLU A 551 22.92 -0.41 10.07
C GLU A 551 22.08 -1.68 10.27
N PRO A 552 20.92 -1.62 10.93
CA PRO A 552 20.10 -2.81 11.13
C PRO A 552 19.66 -3.43 9.79
N LEU A 553 20.00 -4.69 9.59
CA LEU A 553 19.75 -5.43 8.36
C LEU A 553 19.04 -6.76 8.65
N SER A 554 18.40 -7.30 7.61
CA SER A 554 18.05 -8.72 7.46
C SER A 554 18.41 -9.19 6.06
N MET A 555 18.91 -10.40 5.94
CA MET A 555 19.20 -11.03 4.64
C MET A 555 17.98 -11.82 4.15
N ALA A 556 17.78 -11.91 2.86
CA ALA A 556 16.76 -12.73 2.24
C ALA A 556 17.16 -14.22 2.24
N VAL A 557 17.16 -14.79 3.44
CA VAL A 557 17.58 -16.15 3.77
C VAL A 557 16.38 -16.87 4.40
N CYS A 558 15.98 -18.01 3.83
CA CYS A 558 14.75 -18.70 4.15
C CYS A 558 15.01 -20.18 4.45
N PRO A 559 15.30 -20.57 5.70
CA PRO A 559 15.36 -21.97 6.09
C PRO A 559 14.00 -22.66 5.89
N LEU A 560 14.01 -23.88 5.36
CA LEU A 560 12.85 -24.77 5.34
C LEU A 560 12.79 -25.50 6.67
N LEU A 561 11.98 -24.97 7.61
CA LEU A 561 11.81 -25.49 8.95
C LEU A 561 10.60 -26.43 9.00
N SER A 562 10.77 -27.57 9.67
CA SER A 562 9.71 -28.56 9.88
C SER A 562 9.54 -28.79 11.38
N TYR A 563 8.32 -28.62 11.88
CA TYR A 563 7.95 -29.11 13.21
C TYR A 563 7.62 -30.59 13.14
N SER A 564 8.25 -31.39 14.01
CA SER A 564 7.93 -32.81 14.13
C SER A 564 6.44 -33.00 14.43
N PRO A 565 5.73 -33.95 13.80
CA PRO A 565 4.37 -34.24 14.19
C PRO A 565 4.33 -34.61 15.66
N SER A 566 3.44 -33.97 16.44
CA SER A 566 3.16 -34.41 17.80
C SER A 566 2.86 -35.92 17.77
N THR A 567 3.47 -36.69 18.69
CA THR A 567 3.29 -38.14 18.81
C THR A 567 1.86 -38.58 19.16
N THR A 568 0.93 -37.66 19.34
CA THR A 568 -0.51 -37.91 19.32
C THR A 568 -1.00 -38.00 17.86
N ALA A 569 -0.61 -39.10 17.21
CA ALA A 569 -0.97 -39.38 15.83
C ALA A 569 -2.49 -39.52 15.67
N LEU A 570 -3.11 -38.55 15.00
CA LEU A 570 -4.26 -38.86 14.18
C LEU A 570 -3.74 -39.64 12.94
N PRO A 571 -4.42 -40.70 12.50
CA PRO A 571 -3.91 -41.53 11.41
C PRO A 571 -3.70 -40.69 10.16
N ARG A 572 -2.47 -40.64 9.67
CA ARG A 572 -2.16 -40.28 8.31
C ARG A 572 -2.97 -41.19 7.40
N ASN A 573 -3.90 -40.64 6.64
CA ASN A 573 -4.22 -41.26 5.38
C ASN A 573 -2.96 -41.11 4.51
N GLU A 574 -2.08 -42.07 4.58
CA GLU A 574 -1.01 -42.24 3.62
C GLU A 574 -1.67 -42.41 2.23
N VAL A 575 -1.60 -41.34 1.46
CA VAL A 575 -1.70 -41.49 0.03
C VAL A 575 -0.41 -42.22 -0.37
N LYS A 576 -0.50 -43.53 -0.50
CA LYS A 576 0.54 -44.34 -1.11
C LYS A 576 1.01 -43.63 -2.36
N GLY A 577 2.34 -43.56 -2.55
CA GLY A 577 3.03 -42.90 -3.65
C GLY A 577 2.39 -43.16 -5.01
N GLY A 578 1.53 -42.26 -5.41
CA GLY A 578 0.99 -42.07 -6.72
C GLY A 578 1.22 -40.65 -7.14
N GLU A 579 1.61 -40.44 -8.37
CA GLU A 579 1.70 -39.10 -8.96
C GLU A 579 0.44 -38.30 -8.64
N ALA A 580 0.58 -37.04 -8.22
CA ALA A 580 -0.57 -36.18 -7.89
C ALA A 580 -1.54 -36.18 -9.06
N ALA A 581 -2.80 -36.59 -8.79
CA ALA A 581 -3.83 -36.78 -9.82
C ALA A 581 -4.18 -35.46 -10.54
N LEU A 582 -3.86 -34.32 -9.95
CA LEU A 582 -4.07 -33.01 -10.53
C LEU A 582 -2.81 -32.13 -10.34
N ARG A 583 -2.30 -31.56 -11.43
CA ARG A 583 -1.10 -30.69 -11.44
C ARG A 583 -1.38 -29.42 -12.25
N PHE A 584 -0.65 -28.36 -11.94
CA PHE A 584 -0.64 -27.14 -12.75
C PHE A 584 0.73 -26.95 -13.38
N GLY A 585 0.76 -26.75 -14.70
CA GLY A 585 1.99 -26.52 -15.46
C GLY A 585 1.80 -25.41 -16.49
N GLY A 586 2.55 -24.32 -16.35
CA GLY A 586 2.45 -23.16 -17.24
C GLY A 586 1.10 -22.47 -17.15
N THR A 587 0.23 -22.68 -18.13
CA THR A 587 -1.14 -22.12 -18.19
C THR A 587 -2.22 -23.20 -18.16
N ASN A 588 -1.87 -24.47 -17.89
CA ASN A 588 -2.78 -25.61 -17.98
C ASN A 588 -2.87 -26.38 -16.66
N LEU A 589 -4.08 -26.83 -16.33
CA LEU A 589 -4.31 -27.91 -15.37
C LEU A 589 -4.13 -29.24 -16.08
N LEU A 590 -3.33 -30.13 -15.50
CA LEU A 590 -3.06 -31.47 -16.00
C LEU A 590 -3.69 -32.48 -15.04
N ALA A 591 -4.60 -33.30 -15.52
CA ALA A 591 -5.23 -34.36 -14.77
C ALA A 591 -4.71 -35.72 -15.27
N THR A 592 -4.25 -36.56 -14.36
CA THR A 592 -3.83 -37.95 -14.68
C THR A 592 -4.99 -38.94 -14.54
N THR A 593 -6.16 -38.48 -14.13
CA THR A 593 -7.38 -39.25 -13.94
C THR A 593 -8.59 -38.43 -14.39
N ASP A 594 -9.70 -39.13 -14.69
CA ASP A 594 -10.95 -38.46 -15.03
C ASP A 594 -11.61 -37.83 -13.81
N TYR A 595 -12.06 -36.59 -13.98
CA TYR A 595 -12.88 -35.86 -13.01
C TYR A 595 -14.28 -35.62 -13.54
N ASP A 596 -15.28 -35.73 -12.65
CA ASP A 596 -16.67 -35.41 -12.98
C ASP A 596 -16.85 -33.92 -13.21
N ALA A 597 -16.11 -33.08 -12.44
CA ALA A 597 -16.12 -31.64 -12.58
C ALA A 597 -14.82 -31.01 -12.04
N ILE A 598 -14.38 -29.94 -12.69
CA ILE A 598 -13.34 -29.03 -12.19
C ILE A 598 -13.93 -27.63 -12.09
N GLU A 599 -13.79 -27.02 -10.94
CA GLU A 599 -14.17 -25.64 -10.67
C GLU A 599 -12.94 -24.85 -10.24
N VAL A 600 -12.77 -23.65 -10.80
CA VAL A 600 -11.68 -22.73 -10.45
C VAL A 600 -12.27 -21.49 -9.80
N TYR A 601 -11.71 -21.11 -8.67
CA TYR A 601 -12.15 -19.97 -7.86
C TYR A 601 -11.02 -18.96 -7.74
N ALA A 602 -11.33 -17.70 -7.93
CA ALA A 602 -10.44 -16.60 -7.52
C ALA A 602 -10.34 -16.54 -6.00
N MET A 603 -9.30 -15.91 -5.47
CA MET A 603 -9.04 -15.86 -4.01
C MET A 603 -10.18 -15.21 -3.21
N HIS A 604 -10.95 -14.33 -3.80
CA HIS A 604 -12.14 -13.72 -3.18
C HIS A 604 -13.39 -14.63 -3.21
N GLY A 605 -13.25 -15.90 -3.66
CA GLY A 605 -14.31 -16.89 -3.62
C GLY A 605 -15.20 -16.95 -4.87
N ALA A 606 -15.05 -16.03 -5.82
CA ALA A 606 -15.81 -16.08 -7.07
C ALA A 606 -15.37 -17.27 -7.93
N ARG A 607 -16.34 -18.03 -8.46
CA ARG A 607 -16.06 -19.10 -9.41
C ARG A 607 -15.81 -18.51 -10.80
N VAL A 608 -14.57 -18.62 -11.28
CA VAL A 608 -14.12 -18.03 -12.54
C VAL A 608 -14.08 -19.02 -13.70
N LEU A 609 -14.15 -20.34 -13.40
CA LEU A 609 -14.24 -21.39 -14.41
C LEU A 609 -14.96 -22.60 -13.81
N SER A 610 -15.78 -23.27 -14.63
CA SER A 610 -16.41 -24.56 -14.30
C SER A 610 -16.41 -25.44 -15.55
N ALA A 611 -15.95 -26.65 -15.42
CA ALA A 611 -15.95 -27.67 -16.48
C ALA A 611 -16.51 -29.00 -15.95
N THR A 612 -17.52 -29.52 -16.59
CA THR A 612 -18.08 -30.87 -16.34
C THR A 612 -17.43 -31.86 -17.27
N ARG A 613 -16.96 -32.99 -16.74
CA ARG A 613 -16.16 -34.00 -17.48
C ARG A 613 -15.02 -33.34 -18.27
N PRO A 614 -14.12 -32.58 -17.58
CA PRO A 614 -13.08 -31.84 -18.25
C PRO A 614 -12.10 -32.78 -18.96
N PRO A 615 -11.46 -32.33 -20.05
CA PRO A 615 -10.34 -33.05 -20.64
C PRO A 615 -9.16 -33.13 -19.66
N HIS A 616 -8.26 -34.09 -19.85
CA HIS A 616 -7.07 -34.26 -19.01
C HIS A 616 -6.13 -33.04 -19.02
N VAL A 617 -6.29 -32.16 -19.99
CA VAL A 617 -5.60 -30.86 -20.08
C VAL A 617 -6.65 -29.77 -20.17
N LEU A 618 -6.83 -29.00 -19.07
CA LEU A 618 -7.76 -27.87 -19.01
C LEU A 618 -6.98 -26.57 -19.02
N SER A 619 -7.16 -25.77 -20.07
CA SER A 619 -6.45 -24.50 -20.20
C SER A 619 -7.07 -23.40 -19.34
N LEU A 620 -6.22 -22.72 -18.57
CA LEU A 620 -6.55 -21.51 -17.81
C LEU A 620 -6.01 -20.24 -18.50
N ARG A 621 -5.59 -20.33 -19.76
CA ARG A 621 -4.93 -19.21 -20.47
C ARG A 621 -5.78 -17.93 -20.50
N HIS A 622 -7.09 -18.05 -20.53
CA HIS A 622 -8.04 -16.93 -20.57
C HIS A 622 -8.29 -16.27 -19.22
N LEU A 623 -7.84 -16.85 -18.10
CA LEU A 623 -7.93 -16.20 -16.80
C LEU A 623 -6.80 -15.18 -16.64
N PRO A 624 -7.00 -14.07 -15.93
CA PRO A 624 -5.94 -13.13 -15.58
C PRO A 624 -4.78 -13.78 -14.80
N SER A 625 -3.62 -13.14 -14.75
CA SER A 625 -2.56 -13.54 -13.83
C SER A 625 -3.07 -13.39 -12.39
N GLY A 626 -2.81 -14.39 -11.55
CA GLY A 626 -3.37 -14.38 -10.20
C GLY A 626 -3.28 -15.74 -9.50
N VAL A 627 -3.79 -15.77 -8.28
CA VAL A 627 -3.86 -16.98 -7.46
C VAL A 627 -5.28 -17.54 -7.50
N TYR A 628 -5.39 -18.84 -7.76
CA TYR A 628 -6.65 -19.53 -7.91
C TYR A 628 -6.70 -20.79 -7.04
N VAL A 629 -7.89 -21.16 -6.61
CA VAL A 629 -8.17 -22.45 -5.97
C VAL A 629 -8.94 -23.32 -6.95
N VAL A 630 -8.36 -24.47 -7.29
CA VAL A 630 -8.99 -25.46 -8.15
C VAL A 630 -9.59 -26.55 -7.28
N LYS A 631 -10.87 -26.85 -7.47
CA LYS A 631 -11.56 -27.99 -6.86
C LYS A 631 -11.95 -28.96 -7.96
N ALA A 632 -11.45 -30.19 -7.89
CA ALA A 632 -11.73 -31.26 -8.85
C ALA A 632 -12.47 -32.40 -8.15
N LYS A 633 -13.67 -32.70 -8.60
CA LYS A 633 -14.57 -33.74 -8.03
C LYS A 633 -14.50 -35.04 -8.83
N ARG A 634 -14.44 -36.16 -8.10
CA ARG A 634 -14.49 -37.50 -8.65
C ARG A 634 -15.35 -38.40 -7.73
N GLY A 635 -16.56 -38.67 -8.14
CA GLY A 635 -17.53 -39.38 -7.30
C GLY A 635 -17.78 -38.64 -5.98
N LYS A 636 -17.44 -39.28 -4.86
CA LYS A 636 -17.56 -38.70 -3.51
C LYS A 636 -16.28 -38.00 -3.02
N THR A 637 -15.20 -38.02 -3.80
CA THR A 637 -13.91 -37.41 -3.44
C THR A 637 -13.74 -36.06 -4.13
N GLN A 638 -12.96 -35.19 -3.52
CA GLN A 638 -12.60 -33.89 -4.07
C GLN A 638 -11.12 -33.63 -3.85
N ASP A 639 -10.39 -33.35 -4.92
CA ASP A 639 -9.04 -32.86 -4.90
C ASP A 639 -9.06 -31.32 -4.92
N THR A 640 -8.12 -30.69 -4.19
CA THR A 640 -8.00 -29.24 -4.19
C THR A 640 -6.55 -28.85 -4.46
N LEU A 641 -6.35 -27.94 -5.40
CA LEU A 641 -5.04 -27.44 -5.81
C LEU A 641 -5.03 -25.92 -5.80
N LYS A 642 -4.04 -25.30 -5.16
CA LYS A 642 -3.78 -23.87 -5.30
C LYS A 642 -2.89 -23.66 -6.53
N VAL A 643 -3.29 -22.75 -7.39
CA VAL A 643 -2.63 -22.45 -8.65
C VAL A 643 -2.19 -20.99 -8.64
N VAL A 644 -0.93 -20.73 -8.96
CA VAL A 644 -0.43 -19.38 -9.22
C VAL A 644 -0.23 -19.26 -10.73
N LYS A 645 -1.10 -18.52 -11.39
CA LYS A 645 -0.96 -18.19 -12.81
C LYS A 645 -0.18 -16.89 -12.93
N LYS A 646 0.95 -16.96 -13.60
CA LYS A 646 1.79 -15.81 -13.93
C LYS A 646 1.30 -15.11 -15.18
#